data_7c0d717a8950b40d8feb7e83cb1e09e7
#
_entry.id   7c0d717a8950b40d8feb7e83cb1e09e7
#
_cell.length_a   1.000
_cell.length_b   1.000
_cell.length_c   1.000
_cell.angle_alpha   90.00
_cell.angle_beta   90.00
_cell.angle_gamma   90.00
#
_symmetry.space_group_name_H-M   'P 1'
#
loop_
_entity.id
_entity.type
_entity.pdbx_description
1 polymer ?
#
loop_
_entity_poly.entity_id
_entity_poly.type
_entity_poly.pdbx_seq_one_letter_code
_entity_poly.pdbx_strand_id
1 'polypeptide(L)'
;MREKFTLIKSLQDRAKELGDNKLPLVGTADFTAANNIMRQTMNIKHKVQHLAINEPEFPMLFDGKENVEGKYSTYYTEAKKKYKVVDIIKKYDQRFKGNVKFALMFLYNEDDDEYRVVERREVENLSEHFGFKYNNEYFDACQVGDVIDEGDIIAKSPSYMDDELVGCGVNGRIVFATDPWVQDDAICISESFAKRMSVSDVTSLSIPVNDDTILLNLYGDDKNYRPLPDIGEHVKGGIVCASRILRPQKMFSDFRDSMLSSINLQSDSIFYGDGVVVDINVYCNNKKISTNRTNKQVLDYLQESKYFYSKVYRRCKAIMNHNPKNVDREIGHWLRLAINNLDEDAIWAFNDNTFSNIMIEILLVNETFLNLGRKIVGRHGNKTVISRIIPDDQMMYLTEDTFTDEYGVVHPKGERIPVELITNPLAIINRTIPMAMFETSITFILDKVSRAMRKLPFDEARDLMFDVLDTLNPTFAKEYKNDVYDKLSERDKRIAIEDAAKGEISIRWDAFDDSNSWRDNILKCYEKFPDILKPYHIFRPKKEWGRDVFVGEGHIGLQYMYMLKQSGERGYSVRSAGSINNTSLPERSNDKKIGKSHHSSTPIRFGEYELPNFLIAINPEDYALITALYRSSVDGRRFMYEAILSDDGRYEIPNDFTSRTSEVLEVYMKSLGIKMSTVFDEDEWISDGTENELIGYKLKQEILFCTMDEMYYLKKLKKVYKRYQKESPNNIDDTELAWDYIMEHLPFKKKFLTDNIVKLFKNNIQLFS
;
A
#
# COMPACT_ATOMS: atom_id res chain seq x y z
N MET A 1 30.07 6.40 -12.97
CA MET A 1 29.07 7.20 -13.70
C MET A 1 28.17 8.04 -12.78
N ARG A 2 27.93 7.59 -11.56
CA ARG A 2 27.03 8.28 -10.61
C ARG A 2 27.64 9.52 -9.94
N GLU A 3 28.94 9.57 -9.77
CA GLU A 3 29.66 10.50 -8.92
C GLU A 3 29.70 11.98 -9.30
N LYS A 4 29.26 12.40 -10.46
CA LYS A 4 29.39 13.81 -10.85
C LYS A 4 28.29 14.34 -11.74
N PHE A 5 27.06 13.86 -11.57
CA PHE A 5 25.90 14.56 -12.13
C PHE A 5 25.53 15.83 -11.34
N THR A 6 26.46 16.37 -10.58
CA THR A 6 26.31 17.59 -9.80
C THR A 6 26.22 18.88 -10.65
N LEU A 7 26.34 18.78 -11.96
CA LEU A 7 26.02 19.88 -12.88
C LEU A 7 24.50 20.02 -13.06
N ILE A 8 23.87 20.28 -11.97
CA ILE A 8 22.45 20.48 -12.00
C ILE A 8 22.18 21.95 -12.20
N LYS A 9 21.50 22.21 -13.25
CA LYS A 9 20.79 23.45 -13.42
C LYS A 9 19.89 23.65 -12.21
N SER A 10 19.90 24.85 -11.65
CA SER A 10 19.06 25.18 -10.50
C SER A 10 17.60 24.81 -10.79
N LEU A 11 16.80 24.57 -9.73
CA LEU A 11 15.35 24.34 -9.88
C LEU A 11 14.67 25.42 -10.72
N GLN A 12 15.18 26.67 -10.63
CA GLN A 12 14.66 27.80 -11.39
C GLN A 12 14.97 27.68 -12.89
N ASP A 13 16.17 27.22 -13.25
CA ASP A 13 16.53 27.01 -14.65
C ASP A 13 15.73 25.86 -15.22
N ARG A 14 15.55 24.80 -14.44
CA ARG A 14 14.72 23.67 -14.83
C ARG A 14 13.23 24.04 -14.98
N ALA A 15 12.72 24.88 -14.07
CA ALA A 15 11.36 25.39 -14.15
C ALA A 15 11.15 26.27 -15.40
N LYS A 16 12.13 27.07 -15.79
CA LYS A 16 12.09 27.82 -17.05
C LYS A 16 12.07 26.90 -18.27
N GLU A 17 12.92 25.87 -18.28
CA GLU A 17 12.94 24.88 -19.36
C GLU A 17 11.62 24.14 -19.51
N LEU A 18 10.95 23.80 -18.41
CA LEU A 18 9.65 23.17 -18.42
C LEU A 18 8.50 24.11 -18.80
N GLY A 19 8.68 25.44 -18.65
CA GLY A 19 7.67 26.45 -19.00
C GLY A 19 7.51 26.73 -20.49
N ASP A 20 8.50 26.38 -21.32
CA ASP A 20 8.55 26.72 -22.76
C ASP A 20 8.12 25.57 -23.67
N ASN A 21 6.94 24.99 -23.48
CA ASN A 21 6.36 23.90 -24.28
C ASN A 21 7.19 22.60 -24.37
N LYS A 22 7.99 22.30 -23.34
CA LYS A 22 8.86 21.13 -23.32
C LYS A 22 8.24 19.99 -22.52
N LEU A 23 8.37 18.77 -23.01
CA LEU A 23 7.82 17.56 -22.39
C LEU A 23 8.53 17.26 -21.06
N PRO A 24 7.82 17.26 -19.92
CA PRO A 24 8.39 16.80 -18.67
C PRO A 24 8.60 15.29 -18.68
N LEU A 25 9.59 14.78 -17.95
CA LEU A 25 9.78 13.34 -17.78
C LEU A 25 8.51 12.69 -17.18
N VAL A 26 7.92 13.38 -16.22
CA VAL A 26 6.72 12.90 -15.53
C VAL A 26 5.48 13.56 -16.10
N GLY A 27 4.53 12.76 -16.49
CA GLY A 27 3.25 13.26 -16.94
C GLY A 27 2.77 12.68 -18.25
N THR A 28 1.85 13.37 -18.87
CA THR A 28 1.34 13.07 -20.20
C THR A 28 1.96 14.03 -21.20
N ALA A 29 2.61 13.50 -22.24
CA ALA A 29 3.03 14.32 -23.33
C ALA A 29 1.80 14.99 -23.94
N ASP A 30 1.62 16.24 -23.64
CA ASP A 30 0.85 17.22 -24.40
C ASP A 30 -0.59 17.01 -24.83
N PHE A 31 -1.37 16.15 -24.16
CA PHE A 31 -2.77 16.09 -24.57
C PHE A 31 -3.61 17.20 -23.98
N THR A 32 -3.40 17.56 -22.71
CA THR A 32 -3.95 18.77 -22.09
C THR A 32 -3.06 19.20 -20.92
N ALA A 33 -2.92 20.50 -20.70
CA ALA A 33 -2.21 21.03 -19.55
C ALA A 33 -2.79 20.48 -18.20
N ALA A 34 -4.10 20.29 -18.15
CA ALA A 34 -4.78 19.72 -16.99
C ALA A 34 -4.37 18.28 -16.71
N ASN A 35 -4.28 17.42 -17.73
CA ASN A 35 -3.83 16.02 -17.56
C ASN A 35 -2.37 15.94 -17.10
N ASN A 36 -1.52 16.78 -17.65
CA ASN A 36 -0.12 16.84 -17.27
C ASN A 36 0.06 17.28 -15.82
N ILE A 37 -0.62 18.33 -15.39
CA ILE A 37 -0.62 18.79 -14.01
C ILE A 37 -1.14 17.69 -13.07
N MET A 38 -2.22 17.01 -13.45
CA MET A 38 -2.78 15.92 -12.64
C MET A 38 -1.75 14.78 -12.45
N ARG A 39 -1.02 14.36 -13.50
CA ARG A 39 -0.03 13.29 -13.40
C ARG A 39 1.19 13.70 -12.59
N GLN A 40 1.65 14.91 -12.72
CA GLN A 40 2.72 15.45 -11.88
C GLN A 40 2.30 15.51 -10.42
N THR A 41 1.09 16.01 -10.13
CA THR A 41 0.54 16.03 -8.77
C THR A 41 0.42 14.63 -8.18
N MET A 42 -0.02 13.64 -8.96
CA MET A 42 -0.06 12.25 -8.53
C MET A 42 1.33 11.70 -8.21
N ASN A 43 2.33 11.99 -9.05
CA ASN A 43 3.70 11.55 -8.77
C ASN A 43 4.26 12.17 -7.49
N ILE A 44 4.04 13.47 -7.27
CA ILE A 44 4.44 14.14 -6.01
C ILE A 44 3.76 13.48 -4.81
N LYS A 45 2.46 13.20 -4.92
CA LYS A 45 1.71 12.49 -3.86
C LYS A 45 2.26 11.08 -3.61
N HIS A 46 2.66 10.37 -4.64
CA HIS A 46 3.28 9.05 -4.51
C HIS A 46 4.67 9.14 -3.88
N LYS A 47 5.48 10.14 -4.25
CA LYS A 47 6.77 10.39 -3.60
C LYS A 47 6.66 10.67 -2.10
N VAL A 48 5.64 11.42 -1.67
CA VAL A 48 5.37 11.63 -0.23
C VAL A 48 4.98 10.33 0.50
N GLN A 49 4.47 9.34 -0.22
CA GLN A 49 4.00 8.06 0.34
C GLN A 49 4.93 6.88 0.05
N HIS A 50 6.07 7.10 -0.59
CA HIS A 50 7.02 6.02 -0.87
C HIS A 50 7.72 5.57 0.41
N LEU A 51 8.17 4.33 0.39
CA LEU A 51 8.98 3.73 1.44
C LEU A 51 10.46 3.78 1.04
N ALA A 52 11.33 3.97 2.01
CA ALA A 52 12.76 3.83 1.81
C ALA A 52 13.10 2.35 1.64
N ILE A 53 13.50 1.95 0.44
CA ILE A 53 13.93 0.59 0.11
C ILE A 53 15.33 0.40 0.69
N ASN A 54 15.62 -0.80 1.22
CA ASN A 54 16.93 -1.09 1.84
C ASN A 54 18.09 -1.00 0.84
N GLU A 55 17.87 -1.45 -0.38
CA GLU A 55 18.85 -1.42 -1.47
C GLU A 55 18.26 -0.75 -2.72
N PRO A 56 18.12 0.58 -2.71
CA PRO A 56 17.57 1.29 -3.86
C PRO A 56 18.57 1.36 -5.01
N GLU A 57 18.02 1.41 -6.22
CA GLU A 57 18.80 1.64 -7.44
C GLU A 57 18.66 3.09 -7.92
N PHE A 58 19.63 3.55 -8.67
CA PHE A 58 19.49 4.81 -9.39
C PHE A 58 18.66 4.59 -10.67
N PRO A 59 17.73 5.50 -11.02
CA PRO A 59 16.93 5.34 -12.22
C PRO A 59 17.79 5.42 -13.48
N MET A 60 17.57 4.50 -14.44
CA MET A 60 18.25 4.54 -15.74
C MET A 60 17.91 5.81 -16.53
N LEU A 61 16.68 6.32 -16.38
CA LEU A 61 16.25 7.60 -16.92
C LEU A 61 15.96 8.55 -15.76
N PHE A 62 16.68 9.66 -15.66
CA PHE A 62 16.53 10.66 -14.59
C PHE A 62 16.34 12.06 -15.15
N ASP A 63 15.80 13.00 -14.36
CA ASP A 63 15.55 14.38 -14.83
C ASP A 63 16.36 15.44 -14.04
N GLY A 64 17.23 15.02 -13.15
CA GLY A 64 18.08 15.87 -12.32
C GLY A 64 17.41 16.35 -11.02
N LYS A 65 16.12 15.98 -10.77
CA LYS A 65 15.49 16.27 -9.48
C LYS A 65 16.10 15.43 -8.36
N GLU A 66 16.55 14.24 -8.70
CA GLU A 66 17.13 13.27 -7.80
C GLU A 66 18.30 13.87 -7.00
N ASN A 67 19.11 14.69 -7.62
CA ASN A 67 20.21 15.38 -6.95
C ASN A 67 19.74 16.54 -6.07
N VAL A 68 18.74 17.30 -6.56
CA VAL A 68 18.18 18.41 -5.77
C VAL A 68 17.47 17.85 -4.53
N GLU A 69 16.73 16.74 -4.70
CA GLU A 69 16.10 16.05 -3.60
C GLU A 69 17.13 15.54 -2.58
N GLY A 70 18.25 14.98 -3.04
CA GLY A 70 19.37 14.57 -2.19
C GLY A 70 19.94 15.72 -1.37
N LYS A 71 20.27 16.81 -2.01
CA LYS A 71 20.85 18.00 -1.35
C LYS A 71 19.98 18.60 -0.25
N TYR A 72 18.65 18.55 -0.40
CA TYR A 72 17.70 19.08 0.57
C TYR A 72 16.98 17.98 1.38
N SER A 73 17.43 16.74 1.24
CA SER A 73 16.86 15.61 1.96
C SER A 73 17.20 15.65 3.45
N THR A 74 16.26 15.26 4.30
CA THR A 74 16.50 15.00 5.73
C THR A 74 17.05 13.60 5.99
N TYR A 75 17.30 12.82 4.94
CA TYR A 75 17.72 11.41 5.05
C TYR A 75 19.20 11.23 5.34
N TYR A 76 19.95 12.28 5.59
CA TYR A 76 21.36 12.22 5.94
C TYR A 76 21.77 13.29 6.95
N THR A 77 22.87 13.05 7.63
CA THR A 77 23.49 14.00 8.54
C THR A 77 24.90 14.33 8.05
N GLU A 78 25.11 15.58 7.68
CA GLU A 78 26.35 16.11 7.14
C GLU A 78 27.05 17.04 8.16
N ALA A 79 28.35 16.99 8.18
CA ALA A 79 29.19 17.98 8.89
C ALA A 79 29.22 19.30 8.12
N LYS A 80 28.49 20.30 8.60
CA LYS A 80 28.43 21.65 7.95
C LYS A 80 29.69 22.48 8.08
N LYS A 81 30.59 22.09 8.96
CA LYS A 81 31.86 22.73 9.24
C LYS A 81 32.87 21.67 9.69
N LYS A 82 34.10 22.03 9.81
CA LYS A 82 35.12 21.18 10.42
C LYS A 82 34.90 21.06 11.92
N TYR A 83 34.72 19.83 12.42
CA TYR A 83 34.47 19.55 13.84
C TYR A 83 35.52 18.60 14.43
N LYS A 84 35.78 18.76 15.72
CA LYS A 84 36.50 17.80 16.53
C LYS A 84 35.54 17.02 17.41
N VAL A 85 35.67 15.71 17.45
CA VAL A 85 34.87 14.85 18.33
C VAL A 85 35.32 15.02 19.77
N VAL A 86 34.45 15.56 20.61
CA VAL A 86 34.77 15.88 22.01
C VAL A 86 34.37 14.79 22.96
N ASP A 87 33.25 14.12 22.67
CA ASP A 87 32.73 13.04 23.51
C ASP A 87 31.72 12.17 22.72
N ILE A 88 31.62 10.88 23.10
CA ILE A 88 30.63 9.95 22.56
C ILE A 88 29.96 9.24 23.73
N ILE A 89 28.69 9.54 23.96
CA ILE A 89 27.92 8.96 25.04
C ILE A 89 26.96 7.89 24.47
N LYS A 90 27.23 6.63 24.79
CA LYS A 90 26.49 5.47 24.31
C LYS A 90 25.41 5.09 25.34
N LYS A 91 24.20 4.76 24.86
CA LYS A 91 23.10 4.25 25.65
C LYS A 91 23.28 2.73 25.86
N TYR A 92 23.06 2.25 27.07
CA TYR A 92 23.20 0.83 27.44
C TYR A 92 24.61 0.22 27.25
N ASP A 93 25.63 1.04 27.27
CA ASP A 93 27.04 0.62 27.01
C ASP A 93 27.54 -0.45 28.00
N GLN A 94 27.09 -0.40 29.26
CA GLN A 94 27.51 -1.36 30.28
C GLN A 94 26.93 -2.77 30.07
N ARG A 95 25.74 -2.86 29.53
CA ARG A 95 25.00 -4.10 29.36
C ARG A 95 25.27 -4.79 28.01
N PHE A 96 25.34 -4.00 26.94
CA PHE A 96 25.44 -4.48 25.56
C PHE A 96 26.73 -4.03 24.88
N LYS A 97 27.87 -4.38 25.47
CA LYS A 97 29.20 -4.04 24.96
C LYS A 97 29.34 -4.42 23.49
N GLY A 98 29.55 -3.43 22.62
CA GLY A 98 29.76 -3.60 21.19
C GLY A 98 28.48 -3.63 20.33
N ASN A 99 27.28 -3.62 20.90
CA ASN A 99 26.01 -3.65 20.15
C ASN A 99 25.17 -2.39 20.42
N VAL A 100 25.84 -1.24 20.35
CA VAL A 100 25.21 0.05 20.65
C VAL A 100 24.26 0.45 19.52
N LYS A 101 23.00 0.69 19.88
CA LYS A 101 21.94 1.07 18.94
C LYS A 101 21.63 2.57 18.97
N PHE A 102 21.98 3.23 20.06
CA PHE A 102 21.82 4.67 20.23
C PHE A 102 23.03 5.31 20.90
N ALA A 103 23.50 6.43 20.36
CA ALA A 103 24.61 7.23 20.94
C ALA A 103 24.46 8.71 20.60
N LEU A 104 25.09 9.55 21.38
CA LEU A 104 25.25 10.98 21.12
C LEU A 104 26.74 11.29 20.95
N MET A 105 27.09 11.90 19.82
CA MET A 105 28.43 12.43 19.53
C MET A 105 28.41 13.94 19.71
N PHE A 106 29.26 14.44 20.60
CA PHE A 106 29.43 15.87 20.83
C PHE A 106 30.60 16.38 20.01
N LEU A 107 30.36 17.41 19.23
CA LEU A 107 31.27 18.02 18.27
C LEU A 107 31.60 19.44 18.69
N TYR A 108 32.81 19.87 18.41
CA TYR A 108 33.30 21.22 18.68
C TYR A 108 34.00 21.79 17.45
N ASN A 109 33.59 22.97 17.03
CA ASN A 109 34.29 23.75 16.01
C ASN A 109 35.16 24.82 16.70
N GLU A 110 36.48 24.81 16.41
CA GLU A 110 37.45 25.70 17.04
C GLU A 110 37.37 27.14 16.50
N ASP A 111 37.00 27.30 15.22
CA ASP A 111 36.98 28.60 14.55
C ASP A 111 35.85 29.51 15.06
N ASP A 112 34.67 28.92 15.26
CA ASP A 112 33.46 29.63 15.68
C ASP A 112 33.16 29.45 17.17
N ASP A 113 33.96 28.70 17.91
CA ASP A 113 33.70 28.27 19.30
C ASP A 113 32.26 27.69 19.47
N GLU A 114 31.87 26.82 18.52
CA GLU A 114 30.51 26.26 18.43
C GLU A 114 30.50 24.81 18.86
N TYR A 115 29.51 24.45 19.68
CA TYR A 115 29.23 23.04 20.02
C TYR A 115 27.99 22.54 19.30
N ARG A 116 28.07 21.31 18.78
CA ARG A 116 27.00 20.59 18.14
C ARG A 116 26.86 19.18 18.72
N VAL A 117 25.69 18.59 18.64
CA VAL A 117 25.45 17.19 18.97
C VAL A 117 24.84 16.46 17.76
N VAL A 118 25.34 15.26 17.49
CA VAL A 118 24.81 14.38 16.44
C VAL A 118 24.33 13.09 17.08
N GLU A 119 23.13 12.68 16.71
CA GLU A 119 22.50 11.45 17.19
C GLU A 119 22.83 10.29 16.25
N ARG A 120 23.30 9.19 16.83
CA ARG A 120 23.33 7.91 16.18
C ARG A 120 22.01 7.19 16.47
N ARG A 121 21.23 6.97 15.45
CA ARG A 121 20.01 6.14 15.52
C ARG A 121 20.20 4.91 14.66
N GLU A 122 19.72 3.77 15.10
CA GLU A 122 19.71 2.57 14.29
C GLU A 122 18.63 2.64 13.21
N VAL A 123 17.47 3.19 13.56
CA VAL A 123 16.30 3.26 12.69
C VAL A 123 15.60 4.59 12.83
N GLU A 124 14.91 4.97 11.78
CA GLU A 124 13.94 6.07 11.78
C GLU A 124 12.55 5.52 11.55
N ASN A 125 11.59 5.96 12.36
CA ASN A 125 10.18 5.65 12.17
C ASN A 125 9.50 6.83 11.47
N LEU A 126 9.15 6.67 10.21
CA LEU A 126 8.56 7.73 9.39
C LEU A 126 7.05 7.84 9.54
N SER A 127 6.36 6.71 9.67
CA SER A 127 4.90 6.69 9.66
C SER A 127 4.37 5.32 10.07
N GLU A 128 3.57 5.28 11.11
CA GLU A 128 2.89 4.08 11.62
C GLU A 128 3.85 2.92 11.94
N HIS A 129 4.22 2.15 10.92
CA HIS A 129 5.12 0.99 11.03
C HIS A 129 6.25 1.01 10.02
N PHE A 130 6.32 2.06 9.19
CA PHE A 130 7.34 2.15 8.16
C PHE A 130 8.45 3.10 8.56
N GLY A 131 9.65 2.66 8.33
CA GLY A 131 10.83 3.41 8.57
C GLY A 131 11.98 2.92 7.72
N PHE A 132 13.17 3.25 8.10
CA PHE A 132 14.38 2.75 7.49
C PHE A 132 15.48 2.58 8.53
N LYS A 133 16.48 1.78 8.18
CA LYS A 133 17.69 1.58 8.97
C LYS A 133 18.78 2.52 8.46
N TYR A 134 19.40 3.29 9.36
CA TYR A 134 20.52 4.16 9.00
C TYR A 134 21.77 3.37 8.69
N ASN A 135 22.53 3.78 7.69
CA ASN A 135 23.94 3.45 7.60
C ASN A 135 24.72 4.41 8.50
N ASN A 136 25.34 3.86 9.56
CA ASN A 136 26.10 4.57 10.58
C ASN A 136 27.59 4.23 10.54
N GLU A 137 28.12 3.64 9.47
CA GLU A 137 29.51 3.17 9.39
C GLU A 137 30.51 4.27 9.74
N TYR A 138 30.30 5.47 9.21
CA TYR A 138 31.17 6.62 9.51
C TYR A 138 31.09 7.01 10.99
N PHE A 139 29.89 7.12 11.56
CA PHE A 139 29.70 7.44 12.98
C PHE A 139 30.36 6.39 13.87
N ASP A 140 30.18 5.11 13.56
CA ASP A 140 30.67 3.99 14.36
C ASP A 140 32.20 3.86 14.31
N ALA A 141 32.85 4.37 13.25
CA ALA A 141 34.32 4.43 13.11
C ALA A 141 34.95 5.57 13.92
N CYS A 142 34.18 6.64 14.22
CA CYS A 142 34.70 7.82 14.93
C CYS A 142 35.09 7.55 16.39
N GLN A 143 36.19 8.15 16.82
CA GLN A 143 36.67 8.12 18.21
C GLN A 143 36.78 9.55 18.77
N VAL A 144 36.82 9.64 20.10
CA VAL A 144 37.05 10.93 20.77
C VAL A 144 38.44 11.47 20.39
N GLY A 145 38.47 12.68 19.87
CA GLY A 145 39.68 13.34 19.39
C GLY A 145 39.79 13.40 17.86
N ASP A 146 39.03 12.61 17.14
CA ASP A 146 39.01 12.62 15.67
C ASP A 146 38.47 13.94 15.13
N VAL A 147 38.88 14.26 13.92
CA VAL A 147 38.45 15.44 13.17
C VAL A 147 37.55 15.00 12.04
N ILE A 148 36.40 15.62 11.96
CA ILE A 148 35.39 15.43 10.88
C ILE A 148 35.50 16.68 10.00
N ASP A 149 35.76 16.49 8.73
CA ASP A 149 35.89 17.62 7.78
C ASP A 149 34.51 18.10 7.29
N GLU A 150 34.48 19.33 6.79
CA GLU A 150 33.27 19.90 6.19
C GLU A 150 32.82 19.06 4.97
N GLY A 151 31.53 18.69 4.91
CA GLY A 151 30.97 17.87 3.85
C GLY A 151 30.96 16.37 4.15
N ASP A 152 31.61 15.91 5.23
CA ASP A 152 31.54 14.48 5.59
C ASP A 152 30.13 14.05 5.98
N ILE A 153 29.68 12.94 5.43
CA ILE A 153 28.35 12.34 5.73
C ILE A 153 28.48 11.38 6.92
N ILE A 154 27.97 11.80 8.05
CA ILE A 154 28.10 11.07 9.32
C ILE A 154 27.14 9.89 9.41
N ALA A 155 25.90 10.07 8.93
CA ALA A 155 24.89 9.03 8.88
C ALA A 155 23.96 9.28 7.69
N LYS A 156 23.52 8.23 7.02
CA LYS A 156 22.62 8.33 5.86
C LYS A 156 21.58 7.21 5.84
N SER A 157 20.41 7.51 5.27
CA SER A 157 19.41 6.49 4.96
C SER A 157 19.82 5.68 3.73
N PRO A 158 19.20 4.52 3.49
CA PRO A 158 19.40 3.76 2.25
C PRO A 158 19.05 4.56 0.99
N SER A 159 18.05 5.45 1.09
CA SER A 159 17.63 6.30 -0.04
C SER A 159 18.65 7.36 -0.44
N TYR A 160 19.57 7.73 0.45
CA TYR A 160 20.64 8.65 0.15
C TYR A 160 21.83 7.89 -0.44
N MET A 161 22.01 8.02 -1.73
CA MET A 161 23.14 7.42 -2.46
C MET A 161 24.36 8.34 -2.39
N ASP A 162 25.51 7.85 -2.83
CA ASP A 162 26.70 8.67 -2.90
C ASP A 162 26.48 9.87 -3.86
N ASP A 163 27.19 10.96 -3.64
CA ASP A 163 27.13 12.22 -4.41
C ASP A 163 25.78 12.98 -4.37
N GLU A 164 25.14 12.99 -3.22
CA GLU A 164 23.88 13.71 -3.00
C GLU A 164 22.69 13.20 -3.86
N LEU A 165 22.81 12.02 -4.46
CA LEU A 165 21.74 11.40 -5.22
C LEU A 165 20.73 10.71 -4.30
N VAL A 166 19.47 10.72 -4.71
CA VAL A 166 18.40 9.97 -4.03
C VAL A 166 17.90 8.83 -4.90
N GLY A 167 17.97 7.62 -4.38
CA GLY A 167 17.34 6.43 -4.93
C GLY A 167 16.13 6.04 -4.08
N CYS A 168 14.95 5.94 -4.70
CA CYS A 168 13.70 5.65 -3.99
C CYS A 168 13.05 4.35 -4.44
N GLY A 169 13.60 3.67 -5.44
CA GLY A 169 12.98 2.52 -6.07
C GLY A 169 13.96 1.60 -6.77
N VAL A 170 13.43 0.76 -7.62
CA VAL A 170 14.16 -0.27 -8.37
C VAL A 170 13.73 -0.24 -9.84
N ASN A 171 14.68 -0.43 -10.75
CA ASN A 171 14.41 -0.58 -12.18
C ASN A 171 13.88 -2.00 -12.45
N GLY A 172 12.61 -2.13 -12.81
CA GLY A 172 11.98 -3.42 -13.11
C GLY A 172 11.72 -3.61 -14.60
N ARG A 173 12.09 -4.78 -15.14
CA ARG A 173 11.83 -5.15 -16.55
C ARG A 173 10.36 -5.47 -16.74
N ILE A 174 9.67 -4.67 -17.54
CA ILE A 174 8.21 -4.68 -17.65
C ILE A 174 7.72 -5.15 -19.01
N VAL A 175 6.76 -6.06 -19.02
CA VAL A 175 6.01 -6.48 -20.20
C VAL A 175 4.56 -6.02 -20.08
N PHE A 176 4.09 -5.36 -21.15
CA PHE A 176 2.68 -5.01 -21.30
C PHE A 176 1.98 -6.15 -22.02
N ALA A 177 1.31 -7.01 -21.25
CA ALA A 177 0.62 -8.19 -21.78
C ALA A 177 -0.71 -8.42 -21.08
N THR A 178 -1.65 -9.06 -21.78
CA THR A 178 -2.89 -9.53 -21.18
C THR A 178 -2.64 -10.82 -20.42
N ASP A 179 -3.12 -10.84 -19.17
CA ASP A 179 -3.07 -12.01 -18.29
C ASP A 179 -4.32 -11.99 -17.40
N PRO A 180 -4.90 -13.13 -17.03
CA PRO A 180 -6.07 -13.17 -16.14
C PRO A 180 -5.87 -12.42 -14.81
N TRP A 181 -4.63 -12.27 -14.35
CA TRP A 181 -4.29 -11.63 -13.09
C TRP A 181 -3.92 -10.14 -13.20
N VAL A 182 -3.86 -9.57 -14.42
CA VAL A 182 -3.50 -8.17 -14.66
C VAL A 182 -4.68 -7.36 -15.21
N GLN A 183 -5.83 -7.43 -14.55
CA GLN A 183 -6.96 -6.59 -14.89
C GLN A 183 -6.84 -5.20 -14.24
N ASP A 184 -7.24 -4.16 -14.97
CA ASP A 184 -7.19 -2.75 -14.55
C ASP A 184 -5.82 -2.33 -14.02
N ASP A 185 -5.71 -2.07 -12.70
CA ASP A 185 -4.48 -1.63 -12.02
C ASP A 185 -3.70 -2.78 -11.39
N ALA A 186 -4.08 -4.02 -11.65
CA ALA A 186 -3.39 -5.17 -11.14
C ALA A 186 -2.06 -5.40 -11.86
N ILE A 187 -1.05 -5.84 -11.12
CA ILE A 187 0.28 -6.18 -11.65
C ILE A 187 0.74 -7.52 -11.10
N CYS A 188 1.31 -8.36 -11.97
CA CYS A 188 2.05 -9.53 -11.55
C CYS A 188 3.53 -9.21 -11.46
N ILE A 189 4.19 -9.70 -10.43
CA ILE A 189 5.62 -9.49 -10.22
C ILE A 189 6.35 -10.82 -10.05
N SER A 190 7.66 -10.86 -10.35
CA SER A 190 8.51 -12.01 -10.06
C SER A 190 8.89 -12.08 -8.58
N GLU A 191 9.24 -13.27 -8.12
CA GLU A 191 9.69 -13.48 -6.74
C GLU A 191 11.02 -12.75 -6.47
N SER A 192 11.94 -12.74 -7.43
CA SER A 192 13.20 -12.00 -7.34
C SER A 192 12.99 -10.49 -7.24
N PHE A 193 12.08 -9.93 -8.03
CA PHE A 193 11.73 -8.51 -7.95
C PHE A 193 11.11 -8.16 -6.59
N ALA A 194 10.22 -9.03 -6.07
CA ALA A 194 9.63 -8.83 -4.76
C ALA A 194 10.69 -8.73 -3.65
N LYS A 195 11.72 -9.55 -3.72
CA LYS A 195 12.85 -9.55 -2.77
C LYS A 195 13.75 -8.33 -2.90
N ARG A 196 14.00 -7.83 -4.13
CA ARG A 196 14.79 -6.61 -4.35
C ARG A 196 14.14 -5.37 -3.74
N MET A 197 12.82 -5.34 -3.62
CA MET A 197 12.09 -4.24 -2.99
C MET A 197 11.85 -4.53 -1.51
N SER A 198 12.90 -4.79 -0.74
CA SER A 198 12.80 -4.94 0.72
C SER A 198 12.77 -3.59 1.44
N VAL A 199 12.04 -3.53 2.54
CA VAL A 199 11.94 -2.35 3.41
C VAL A 199 12.03 -2.74 4.87
N SER A 200 12.51 -1.82 5.69
CA SER A 200 12.53 -1.99 7.14
C SER A 200 11.17 -1.61 7.72
N ASP A 201 10.52 -2.57 8.35
CA ASP A 201 9.30 -2.39 9.12
C ASP A 201 9.69 -2.07 10.58
N VAL A 202 9.35 -0.86 11.02
CA VAL A 202 9.68 -0.35 12.35
C VAL A 202 8.40 -0.29 13.17
N THR A 203 8.29 -1.15 14.18
CA THR A 203 7.10 -1.21 15.04
C THR A 203 7.44 -0.77 16.46
N SER A 204 6.71 0.22 16.99
CA SER A 204 6.76 0.61 18.39
C SER A 204 5.60 0.01 19.16
N LEU A 205 5.90 -0.73 20.21
CA LEU A 205 4.93 -1.34 21.11
C LEU A 205 4.98 -0.69 22.48
N SER A 206 3.81 -0.35 23.00
CA SER A 206 3.65 0.24 24.34
C SER A 206 2.97 -0.76 25.27
N ILE A 207 3.66 -1.15 26.33
CA ILE A 207 3.23 -2.16 27.28
C ILE A 207 3.00 -1.47 28.63
N PRO A 208 1.74 -1.25 29.06
CA PRO A 208 1.43 -0.70 30.36
C PRO A 208 1.58 -1.78 31.45
N VAL A 209 2.26 -1.44 32.54
CA VAL A 209 2.43 -2.29 33.70
C VAL A 209 1.90 -1.54 34.91
N ASN A 210 0.71 -1.93 35.39
CA ASN A 210 0.04 -1.37 36.54
C ASN A 210 0.40 -2.16 37.83
N ASP A 211 -0.09 -1.71 39.01
CA ASP A 211 0.21 -2.34 40.28
C ASP A 211 -0.33 -3.78 40.41
N ASP A 212 -1.40 -4.09 39.69
CA ASP A 212 -2.03 -5.41 39.59
C ASP A 212 -1.54 -6.28 38.43
N THR A 213 -0.60 -5.76 37.62
CA THR A 213 -0.11 -6.40 36.42
C THR A 213 1.23 -7.07 36.66
N ILE A 214 1.34 -8.34 36.27
CA ILE A 214 2.61 -9.07 36.22
C ILE A 214 2.95 -9.40 34.79
N LEU A 215 4.23 -9.32 34.42
CA LEU A 215 4.74 -9.77 33.15
C LEU A 215 5.08 -11.26 33.22
N LEU A 216 4.75 -12.04 32.21
CA LEU A 216 5.02 -13.48 32.19
C LEU A 216 6.45 -13.78 31.69
N ASN A 217 7.07 -14.85 32.21
CA ASN A 217 8.43 -15.25 31.85
C ASN A 217 8.47 -15.95 30.48
N LEU A 218 8.66 -15.21 29.39
CA LEU A 218 8.65 -15.73 28.03
C LEU A 218 10.06 -16.00 27.45
N TYR A 219 11.04 -15.23 27.90
CA TYR A 219 12.41 -15.25 27.35
C TYR A 219 13.44 -15.78 28.35
N GLY A 220 13.02 -16.03 29.60
CA GLY A 220 13.85 -16.58 30.66
C GLY A 220 13.75 -18.10 30.77
N ASP A 221 14.36 -18.58 31.86
CA ASP A 221 14.34 -19.98 32.29
C ASP A 221 13.87 -20.07 33.76
N ASP A 222 13.94 -21.25 34.38
CA ASP A 222 13.56 -21.48 35.75
C ASP A 222 14.40 -20.68 36.77
N LYS A 223 15.58 -20.20 36.37
CA LYS A 223 16.51 -19.46 37.23
C LYS A 223 16.52 -17.96 36.94
N ASN A 224 16.27 -17.57 35.68
CA ASN A 224 16.32 -16.19 35.23
C ASN A 224 14.96 -15.75 34.65
N TYR A 225 14.29 -14.89 35.37
CA TYR A 225 13.02 -14.37 34.95
C TYR A 225 13.20 -13.21 33.95
N ARG A 226 12.90 -13.48 32.65
CA ARG A 226 13.01 -12.51 31.56
C ARG A 226 11.68 -12.43 30.82
N PRO A 227 10.86 -11.41 31.08
CA PRO A 227 9.58 -11.25 30.41
C PRO A 227 9.71 -10.64 29.01
N LEU A 228 10.81 -9.95 28.72
CA LEU A 228 11.05 -9.24 27.45
C LEU A 228 12.26 -9.82 26.73
N PRO A 229 12.27 -9.75 25.39
CA PRO A 229 13.49 -9.97 24.64
C PRO A 229 14.48 -8.82 24.91
N ASP A 230 15.77 -9.10 24.95
CA ASP A 230 16.80 -8.06 25.09
C ASP A 230 17.11 -7.36 23.76
N ILE A 231 17.75 -6.18 23.84
CA ILE A 231 18.17 -5.44 22.64
C ILE A 231 19.12 -6.31 21.79
N GLY A 232 18.81 -6.42 20.50
CA GLY A 232 19.52 -7.27 19.54
C GLY A 232 18.97 -8.70 19.43
N GLU A 233 18.03 -9.11 20.29
CA GLU A 233 17.38 -10.42 20.17
C GLU A 233 16.20 -10.37 19.20
N HIS A 234 15.99 -11.48 18.49
CA HIS A 234 14.79 -11.68 17.66
C HIS A 234 13.62 -12.15 18.51
N VAL A 235 12.43 -11.61 18.22
CA VAL A 235 11.18 -11.99 18.90
C VAL A 235 10.86 -13.46 18.64
N LYS A 236 10.58 -14.23 19.67
CA LYS A 236 10.26 -15.66 19.57
C LYS A 236 8.75 -15.85 19.34
N GLY A 237 8.41 -16.57 18.26
CA GLY A 237 7.02 -16.94 17.96
C GLY A 237 6.05 -15.78 17.77
N GLY A 238 6.54 -14.59 17.42
CA GLY A 238 5.71 -13.41 17.22
C GLY A 238 5.14 -12.80 18.49
N ILE A 239 5.59 -13.23 19.68
CA ILE A 239 5.11 -12.71 20.97
C ILE A 239 6.24 -11.94 21.66
N VAL A 240 6.09 -10.63 21.77
CA VAL A 240 7.05 -9.74 22.42
C VAL A 240 6.96 -9.82 23.93
N CYS A 241 5.75 -9.77 24.44
CA CYS A 241 5.48 -9.80 25.86
C CYS A 241 4.07 -10.36 26.13
N ALA A 242 3.89 -10.95 27.29
CA ALA A 242 2.57 -11.25 27.83
C ALA A 242 2.48 -10.75 29.27
N SER A 243 1.36 -10.15 29.58
CA SER A 243 1.05 -9.64 30.93
C SER A 243 -0.22 -10.29 31.47
N ARG A 244 -0.29 -10.42 32.78
CA ARG A 244 -1.44 -10.96 33.51
C ARG A 244 -1.91 -9.97 34.57
N ILE A 245 -3.19 -9.65 34.57
CA ILE A 245 -3.81 -8.82 35.61
C ILE A 245 -4.32 -9.74 36.69
N LEU A 246 -3.82 -9.54 37.91
CA LEU A 246 -4.24 -10.27 39.10
C LEU A 246 -5.34 -9.48 39.83
N ARG A 247 -6.57 -9.98 39.75
CA ARG A 247 -7.68 -9.38 40.48
C ARG A 247 -7.69 -9.84 41.95
N PRO A 248 -7.80 -8.93 42.94
CA PRO A 248 -7.83 -9.31 44.34
C PRO A 248 -9.04 -10.19 44.64
N GLN A 249 -8.83 -11.33 45.27
CA GLN A 249 -9.93 -12.23 45.71
C GLN A 249 -11.00 -11.53 46.52
N LYS A 250 -10.65 -10.49 47.29
CA LYS A 250 -11.58 -9.70 48.07
C LYS A 250 -12.72 -9.04 47.29
N MET A 251 -12.54 -8.80 45.98
CA MET A 251 -13.61 -8.28 45.13
C MET A 251 -14.73 -9.30 44.89
N PHE A 252 -14.49 -10.56 45.17
CA PHE A 252 -15.42 -11.66 44.86
C PHE A 252 -15.88 -12.39 46.12
N SER A 253 -15.65 -11.84 47.30
CA SER A 253 -16.04 -12.45 48.59
C SER A 253 -17.53 -12.75 48.71
N ASP A 254 -18.36 -12.01 47.96
CA ASP A 254 -19.82 -12.14 48.01
C ASP A 254 -20.36 -13.11 46.92
N PHE A 255 -19.52 -13.69 46.09
CA PHE A 255 -19.93 -14.64 45.07
C PHE A 255 -19.90 -16.08 45.63
N ARG A 256 -20.90 -16.89 45.22
CA ARG A 256 -20.92 -18.32 45.56
C ARG A 256 -19.80 -19.06 44.81
N ASP A 257 -19.24 -20.11 45.40
CA ASP A 257 -18.16 -20.91 44.82
C ASP A 257 -18.46 -21.42 43.41
N SER A 258 -19.70 -21.74 43.10
CA SER A 258 -20.15 -22.14 41.75
C SER A 258 -20.05 -21.00 40.72
N MET A 259 -20.14 -19.75 41.15
CA MET A 259 -19.99 -18.57 40.27
C MET A 259 -18.53 -18.20 40.13
N LEU A 260 -17.70 -18.39 41.15
CA LEU A 260 -16.26 -18.14 41.10
C LEU A 260 -15.55 -19.02 40.10
N SER A 261 -16.01 -20.25 39.89
CA SER A 261 -15.42 -21.15 38.89
C SER A 261 -15.66 -20.69 37.42
N SER A 262 -16.72 -19.92 37.18
CA SER A 262 -17.05 -19.36 35.86
C SER A 262 -16.49 -17.96 35.63
N ILE A 263 -16.01 -17.28 36.68
CA ILE A 263 -15.42 -15.94 36.57
C ILE A 263 -13.93 -16.06 36.28
N ASN A 264 -13.51 -15.50 35.16
CA ASN A 264 -12.09 -15.39 34.88
C ASN A 264 -11.44 -14.35 35.81
N LEU A 265 -10.81 -14.81 36.88
CA LEU A 265 -10.12 -13.97 37.86
C LEU A 265 -8.80 -13.39 37.35
N GLN A 266 -8.31 -13.92 36.24
CA GLN A 266 -7.07 -13.50 35.60
C GLN A 266 -7.38 -13.13 34.16
N SER A 267 -6.74 -12.08 33.69
CA SER A 267 -6.89 -11.63 32.28
C SER A 267 -5.50 -11.44 31.71
N ASP A 268 -5.21 -12.18 30.66
CA ASP A 268 -3.93 -12.14 29.97
C ASP A 268 -4.02 -11.20 28.78
N SER A 269 -3.00 -10.35 28.61
CA SER A 269 -2.80 -9.52 27.43
C SER A 269 -1.53 -9.95 26.74
N ILE A 270 -1.63 -10.25 25.45
CA ILE A 270 -0.50 -10.68 24.63
C ILE A 270 -0.14 -9.55 23.66
N PHE A 271 1.13 -9.15 23.66
CA PHE A 271 1.66 -8.13 22.77
C PHE A 271 2.43 -8.80 21.64
N TYR A 272 1.89 -8.69 20.44
CA TYR A 272 2.46 -9.31 19.24
C TYR A 272 3.40 -8.35 18.52
N GLY A 273 4.43 -8.90 17.93
CA GLY A 273 5.37 -8.19 17.06
C GLY A 273 6.40 -9.17 16.52
N ASP A 274 7.00 -8.83 15.39
CA ASP A 274 8.05 -9.63 14.77
C ASP A 274 9.26 -8.76 14.48
N GLY A 275 10.44 -9.36 14.49
CA GLY A 275 11.69 -8.69 14.19
C GLY A 275 12.68 -8.69 15.35
N VAL A 276 13.70 -7.83 15.21
CA VAL A 276 14.78 -7.66 16.18
C VAL A 276 14.50 -6.44 17.05
N VAL A 277 14.73 -6.58 18.35
CA VAL A 277 14.59 -5.47 19.30
C VAL A 277 15.73 -4.47 19.10
N VAL A 278 15.38 -3.22 18.83
CA VAL A 278 16.35 -2.12 18.62
C VAL A 278 16.52 -1.27 19.86
N ASP A 279 15.43 -0.93 20.52
CA ASP A 279 15.46 -0.12 21.74
C ASP A 279 14.35 -0.54 22.71
N ILE A 280 14.62 -0.33 24.01
CA ILE A 280 13.66 -0.53 25.09
C ILE A 280 13.72 0.69 25.99
N ASN A 281 12.62 1.45 26.04
CA ASN A 281 12.47 2.60 26.93
C ASN A 281 11.51 2.25 28.07
N VAL A 282 11.87 2.59 29.28
CA VAL A 282 11.04 2.37 30.48
C VAL A 282 10.75 3.72 31.13
N TYR A 283 9.47 4.07 31.19
CA TYR A 283 8.98 5.29 31.83
C TYR A 283 8.24 4.92 33.10
N CYS A 284 8.48 5.69 34.16
CA CYS A 284 7.89 5.41 35.49
C CYS A 284 7.28 6.66 36.10
N ASN A 285 6.00 6.58 36.45
CA ASN A 285 5.24 7.63 37.14
C ASN A 285 5.06 7.34 38.64
N ASN A 286 5.45 6.18 39.15
CA ASN A 286 5.32 5.82 40.54
C ASN A 286 6.62 5.99 41.28
N LYS A 287 6.63 6.90 42.26
CA LYS A 287 7.79 7.16 43.15
C LYS A 287 8.13 6.00 44.09
N LYS A 288 7.19 5.13 44.37
CA LYS A 288 7.33 3.97 45.25
C LYS A 288 7.21 2.67 44.51
N ILE A 289 8.09 2.47 43.52
CA ILE A 289 8.14 1.16 42.85
C ILE A 289 8.49 0.12 43.92
N SER A 290 7.55 -0.80 44.12
CA SER A 290 7.82 -1.96 44.95
C SER A 290 8.80 -2.86 44.19
N THR A 291 10.09 -2.79 44.57
CA THR A 291 11.15 -3.64 44.01
C THR A 291 10.83 -5.15 44.12
N ASN A 292 9.92 -5.51 45.02
CA ASN A 292 9.48 -6.90 45.21
C ASN A 292 8.44 -7.37 44.18
N ARG A 293 7.80 -6.45 43.44
CA ARG A 293 6.78 -6.79 42.43
C ARG A 293 7.21 -6.43 40.99
N THR A 294 8.19 -5.55 40.85
CA THR A 294 8.67 -5.14 39.52
C THR A 294 9.78 -6.09 39.06
N ASN A 295 9.69 -6.55 37.85
CA ASN A 295 10.69 -7.46 37.29
C ASN A 295 12.09 -6.81 37.22
N LYS A 296 13.13 -7.59 37.55
CA LYS A 296 14.52 -7.13 37.58
C LYS A 296 14.98 -6.59 36.21
N GLN A 297 14.62 -7.25 35.11
CA GLN A 297 15.00 -6.81 33.75
C GLN A 297 14.46 -5.40 33.47
N VAL A 298 13.21 -5.10 33.83
CA VAL A 298 12.59 -3.79 33.65
C VAL A 298 13.29 -2.72 34.48
N LEU A 299 13.64 -3.05 35.73
CA LEU A 299 14.40 -2.15 36.61
C LEU A 299 15.82 -1.88 36.08
N ASP A 300 16.47 -2.89 35.55
CA ASP A 300 17.81 -2.75 34.96
C ASP A 300 17.77 -1.77 33.76
N TYR A 301 16.77 -1.87 32.86
CA TYR A 301 16.61 -0.90 31.78
C TYR A 301 16.33 0.51 32.28
N LEU A 302 15.53 0.67 33.32
CA LEU A 302 15.27 1.97 33.91
C LEU A 302 16.54 2.60 34.52
N GLN A 303 17.35 1.80 35.23
CA GLN A 303 18.62 2.26 35.83
C GLN A 303 19.66 2.63 34.77
N GLU A 304 19.80 1.83 33.73
CA GLU A 304 20.70 2.11 32.60
C GLU A 304 20.30 3.38 31.84
N SER A 305 19.00 3.60 31.66
CA SER A 305 18.47 4.84 31.07
C SER A 305 18.83 6.05 31.93
N LYS A 306 18.61 5.99 33.26
CA LYS A 306 19.00 7.06 34.18
C LYS A 306 20.52 7.32 34.16
N TYR A 307 21.32 6.27 34.07
CA TYR A 307 22.79 6.40 33.97
C TYR A 307 23.20 7.14 32.68
N PHE A 308 22.61 6.78 31.54
CA PHE A 308 22.82 7.47 30.27
C PHE A 308 22.47 8.96 30.39
N TYR A 309 21.26 9.30 30.85
CA TYR A 309 20.84 10.69 30.99
C TYR A 309 21.66 11.48 32.02
N SER A 310 22.21 10.83 33.04
CA SER A 310 23.13 11.48 33.98
C SER A 310 24.45 11.92 33.33
N LYS A 311 24.98 11.12 32.39
CA LYS A 311 26.16 11.49 31.60
C LYS A 311 25.82 12.63 30.63
N VAL A 312 24.70 12.54 29.93
CA VAL A 312 24.21 13.58 29.00
C VAL A 312 24.01 14.90 29.74
N TYR A 313 23.34 14.89 30.89
CA TYR A 313 23.14 16.08 31.70
C TYR A 313 24.47 16.75 32.09
N ARG A 314 25.42 15.98 32.61
CA ARG A 314 26.76 16.53 32.99
C ARG A 314 27.46 17.13 31.80
N ARG A 315 27.42 16.48 30.63
CA ARG A 315 28.09 16.96 29.42
C ARG A 315 27.44 18.23 28.88
N CYS A 316 26.11 18.20 28.68
CA CYS A 316 25.37 19.36 28.20
C CYS A 316 25.53 20.57 29.13
N LYS A 317 25.46 20.34 30.45
CA LYS A 317 25.66 21.42 31.42
C LYS A 317 27.06 22.00 31.39
N ALA A 318 28.10 21.17 31.21
CA ALA A 318 29.48 21.64 31.07
C ALA A 318 29.64 22.50 29.82
N ILE A 319 29.07 22.10 28.69
CA ILE A 319 29.10 22.88 27.44
C ILE A 319 28.36 24.21 27.60
N MET A 320 27.13 24.18 28.17
CA MET A 320 26.33 25.39 28.40
C MET A 320 27.02 26.39 29.37
N ASN A 321 27.80 25.91 30.33
CA ASN A 321 28.56 26.76 31.22
C ASN A 321 29.82 27.36 30.56
N HIS A 322 30.40 26.65 29.59
CA HIS A 322 31.59 27.11 28.87
C HIS A 322 31.22 28.20 27.85
N ASN A 323 30.26 27.97 26.99
CA ASN A 323 29.82 28.94 25.97
C ASN A 323 28.28 28.91 25.77
N PRO A 324 27.51 29.68 26.55
CA PRO A 324 26.06 29.67 26.48
C PRO A 324 25.47 30.32 25.22
N LYS A 325 26.31 31.08 24.46
CA LYS A 325 25.80 31.86 23.31
C LYS A 325 25.91 31.11 21.97
N ASN A 326 26.81 30.15 21.87
CA ASN A 326 27.15 29.48 20.61
C ASN A 326 26.98 27.96 20.72
N VAL A 327 25.81 27.56 21.16
CA VAL A 327 25.45 26.17 21.38
C VAL A 327 24.29 25.78 20.47
N ASP A 328 24.43 24.67 19.78
CA ASP A 328 23.36 24.11 18.97
C ASP A 328 22.08 23.92 19.78
N ARG A 329 20.94 24.24 19.18
CA ARG A 329 19.60 24.05 19.76
C ARG A 329 19.36 22.62 20.27
N GLU A 330 19.95 21.64 19.59
CA GLU A 330 19.82 20.21 19.95
C GLU A 330 20.50 19.91 21.30
N ILE A 331 21.58 20.56 21.65
CA ILE A 331 22.20 20.40 22.99
C ILE A 331 21.26 20.88 24.10
N GLY A 332 20.54 21.99 23.87
CA GLY A 332 19.51 22.47 24.76
C GLY A 332 18.31 21.51 24.86
N HIS A 333 17.96 20.86 23.76
CA HIS A 333 16.94 19.82 23.74
C HIS A 333 17.35 18.61 24.59
N TRP A 334 18.55 18.09 24.39
CA TRP A 334 19.08 16.95 25.15
C TRP A 334 19.26 17.26 26.63
N LEU A 335 19.61 18.49 26.95
CA LEU A 335 19.67 18.92 28.36
C LEU A 335 18.29 18.87 29.04
N ARG A 336 17.23 19.35 28.36
CA ARG A 336 15.85 19.27 28.89
C ARG A 336 15.39 17.82 29.01
N LEU A 337 15.65 16.98 28.02
CA LEU A 337 15.34 15.55 28.10
C LEU A 337 16.05 14.88 29.26
N ALA A 338 17.32 15.20 29.46
CA ALA A 338 18.09 14.65 30.59
C ALA A 338 17.54 15.12 31.94
N ILE A 339 17.16 16.40 32.07
CA ILE A 339 16.52 16.92 33.31
C ILE A 339 15.22 16.15 33.56
N ASN A 340 14.34 16.04 32.58
CA ASN A 340 13.05 15.36 32.74
C ASN A 340 13.21 13.87 33.10
N ASN A 341 14.20 13.18 32.54
CA ASN A 341 14.44 11.76 32.85
C ASN A 341 15.10 11.54 34.23
N LEU A 342 15.77 12.54 34.77
CA LEU A 342 16.41 12.49 36.08
C LEU A 342 15.52 13.04 37.19
N ASP A 343 14.48 13.82 36.83
CA ASP A 343 13.53 14.37 37.77
C ASP A 343 12.61 13.27 38.30
N GLU A 344 12.66 13.03 39.59
CA GLU A 344 11.81 12.06 40.25
C GLU A 344 10.34 12.48 40.34
N ASP A 345 10.06 13.76 40.13
CA ASP A 345 8.71 14.34 40.13
C ASP A 345 8.10 14.47 38.72
N ALA A 346 8.83 14.12 37.68
CA ALA A 346 8.35 14.16 36.32
C ALA A 346 7.17 13.17 36.12
N ILE A 347 6.10 13.68 35.50
CA ILE A 347 4.93 12.87 35.11
C ILE A 347 5.00 12.64 33.59
N TRP A 348 5.10 11.39 33.23
CA TRP A 348 5.12 10.98 31.83
C TRP A 348 3.70 10.75 31.30
N ALA A 349 3.43 11.24 30.10
CA ALA A 349 2.21 10.96 29.38
C ALA A 349 2.55 10.24 28.06
N PHE A 350 1.75 9.26 27.68
CA PHE A 350 1.88 8.53 26.44
C PHE A 350 0.62 8.75 25.59
N ASN A 351 0.78 9.28 24.40
CA ASN A 351 -0.35 9.67 23.53
C ASN A 351 -1.37 10.58 24.26
N ASP A 352 -0.90 11.62 24.95
CA ASP A 352 -1.68 12.58 25.73
C ASP A 352 -2.43 11.99 26.96
N ASN A 353 -2.20 10.72 27.27
CA ASN A 353 -2.76 10.07 28.45
C ASN A 353 -1.66 9.76 29.47
N THR A 354 -1.89 10.11 30.74
CA THR A 354 -1.02 9.70 31.84
C THR A 354 -1.28 8.24 32.19
N PHE A 355 -0.25 7.50 32.52
CA PHE A 355 -0.34 6.13 33.02
C PHE A 355 0.00 6.07 34.51
N SER A 356 -0.51 5.04 35.19
CA SER A 356 -0.45 5.01 36.65
C SER A 356 0.89 4.56 37.23
N ASN A 357 1.63 3.70 36.57
CA ASN A 357 2.85 3.10 37.14
C ASN A 357 4.02 3.08 36.15
N ILE A 358 4.12 2.04 35.32
CA ILE A 358 5.21 1.87 34.35
C ILE A 358 4.64 1.74 32.94
N MET A 359 5.30 2.36 31.99
CA MET A 359 5.11 2.14 30.55
C MET A 359 6.43 1.66 29.97
N ILE A 360 6.39 0.54 29.26
CA ILE A 360 7.53 0.00 28.52
C ILE A 360 7.26 0.23 27.03
N GLU A 361 8.16 0.90 26.37
CA GLU A 361 8.15 1.07 24.92
C GLU A 361 9.25 0.21 24.32
N ILE A 362 8.89 -0.66 23.38
CA ILE A 362 9.82 -1.55 22.68
C ILE A 362 9.78 -1.22 21.20
N LEU A 363 10.94 -0.93 20.64
CA LEU A 363 11.12 -0.67 19.23
C LEU A 363 11.64 -1.92 18.54
N LEU A 364 10.88 -2.42 17.57
CA LEU A 364 11.20 -3.60 16.77
C LEU A 364 11.49 -3.20 15.33
N VAL A 365 12.39 -3.94 14.72
CA VAL A 365 12.67 -3.83 13.28
C VAL A 365 12.61 -5.20 12.64
N ASN A 366 11.81 -5.28 11.58
CA ASN A 366 11.74 -6.46 10.72
C ASN A 366 11.99 -6.06 9.28
N GLU A 367 12.56 -6.94 8.49
CA GLU A 367 12.65 -6.78 7.05
C GLU A 367 11.43 -7.39 6.39
N THR A 368 10.76 -6.61 5.56
CA THR A 368 9.58 -7.05 4.82
C THR A 368 9.76 -6.83 3.33
N PHE A 369 9.17 -7.71 2.54
CA PHE A 369 9.23 -7.71 1.09
C PHE A 369 7.88 -7.31 0.49
N LEU A 370 7.83 -7.18 -0.84
CA LEU A 370 6.56 -7.01 -1.53
C LEU A 370 5.68 -8.24 -1.36
N ASN A 371 4.45 -8.00 -0.92
CA ASN A 371 3.42 -9.03 -0.72
C ASN A 371 2.18 -8.72 -1.56
N LEU A 372 1.26 -9.68 -1.64
CA LEU A 372 -0.03 -9.50 -2.30
C LEU A 372 -0.81 -8.33 -1.70
N GLY A 373 -1.43 -7.53 -2.56
CA GLY A 373 -2.20 -6.36 -2.14
C GLY A 373 -1.36 -5.13 -1.78
N ARG A 374 -0.02 -5.21 -1.73
CA ARG A 374 0.83 -4.02 -1.65
C ARG A 374 0.77 -3.23 -2.95
N LYS A 375 1.05 -1.96 -2.84
CA LYS A 375 0.99 -1.03 -3.97
C LYS A 375 2.37 -0.57 -4.35
N ILE A 376 2.67 -0.71 -5.65
CA ILE A 376 3.84 -0.14 -6.28
C ILE A 376 3.40 0.89 -7.34
N VAL A 377 4.24 1.85 -7.60
CA VAL A 377 3.94 2.93 -8.55
C VAL A 377 5.16 3.25 -9.41
N GLY A 378 4.91 3.57 -10.66
CA GLY A 378 5.89 4.23 -11.50
C GLY A 378 5.91 5.74 -11.30
N ARG A 379 6.75 6.44 -12.03
CA ARG A 379 6.91 7.90 -11.93
C ARG A 379 5.80 8.71 -12.60
N HIS A 380 4.88 8.08 -13.33
CA HIS A 380 3.89 8.75 -14.17
C HIS A 380 2.48 8.74 -13.59
N GLY A 381 2.35 8.53 -12.27
CA GLY A 381 1.05 8.44 -11.61
C GLY A 381 0.31 7.13 -11.90
N ASN A 382 0.99 6.13 -12.40
CA ASN A 382 0.50 4.78 -12.68
C ASN A 382 0.63 3.91 -11.43
N LYS A 383 -0.38 3.98 -10.58
CA LYS A 383 -0.46 3.20 -9.34
C LYS A 383 -1.02 1.82 -9.63
N THR A 384 -0.32 0.80 -9.16
CA THR A 384 -0.69 -0.60 -9.34
C THR A 384 -0.85 -1.34 -8.01
N VAL A 385 -1.54 -2.47 -8.04
CA VAL A 385 -1.73 -3.36 -6.89
C VAL A 385 -1.20 -4.74 -7.27
N ILE A 386 -0.36 -5.32 -6.42
CA ILE A 386 0.18 -6.66 -6.65
C ILE A 386 -0.94 -7.69 -6.51
N SER A 387 -1.28 -8.34 -7.61
CA SER A 387 -2.29 -9.39 -7.68
C SER A 387 -1.69 -10.79 -7.57
N ARG A 388 -0.46 -10.96 -8.03
CA ARG A 388 0.24 -12.24 -7.99
C ARG A 388 1.74 -12.05 -7.92
N ILE A 389 2.41 -12.89 -7.12
CA ILE A 389 3.86 -13.08 -7.12
C ILE A 389 4.11 -14.40 -7.82
N ILE A 390 4.84 -14.36 -8.91
CA ILE A 390 5.11 -15.53 -9.77
C ILE A 390 6.53 -16.02 -9.47
N PRO A 391 6.71 -17.32 -9.16
CA PRO A 391 8.05 -17.89 -9.04
C PRO A 391 8.88 -17.63 -10.30
N ASP A 392 10.18 -17.35 -10.15
CA ASP A 392 11.04 -16.96 -11.26
C ASP A 392 11.10 -18.00 -12.39
N ASP A 393 10.98 -19.27 -12.06
CA ASP A 393 10.94 -20.38 -13.01
C ASP A 393 9.62 -20.50 -13.80
N GLN A 394 8.58 -19.78 -13.39
CA GLN A 394 7.26 -19.71 -14.05
C GLN A 394 6.98 -18.35 -14.68
N MET A 395 7.82 -17.36 -14.36
CA MET A 395 7.70 -16.01 -14.91
C MET A 395 8.03 -16.01 -16.40
N MET A 396 7.44 -15.07 -17.16
CA MET A 396 7.85 -14.80 -18.53
C MET A 396 9.34 -14.48 -18.58
N TYR A 397 9.97 -14.81 -19.69
CA TYR A 397 11.35 -14.43 -19.95
C TYR A 397 11.55 -14.05 -21.43
N LEU A 398 12.64 -13.37 -21.69
CA LEU A 398 13.01 -12.88 -23.01
C LEU A 398 14.22 -13.66 -23.52
N THR A 399 14.31 -13.77 -24.85
CA THR A 399 15.51 -14.23 -25.54
C THR A 399 15.84 -13.31 -26.72
N GLU A 400 17.10 -13.23 -27.09
CA GLU A 400 17.51 -12.47 -28.28
C GLU A 400 17.26 -13.24 -29.58
N ASP A 401 17.39 -14.56 -29.53
CA ASP A 401 17.28 -15.46 -30.67
C ASP A 401 16.23 -16.56 -30.44
N THR A 402 15.71 -17.09 -31.55
CA THR A 402 14.82 -18.25 -31.60
C THR A 402 15.19 -19.19 -32.74
N PHE A 403 14.67 -20.41 -32.70
CA PHE A 403 14.66 -21.31 -33.83
C PHE A 403 13.28 -21.95 -33.95
N THR A 404 12.91 -22.29 -35.16
CA THR A 404 11.63 -22.95 -35.46
C THR A 404 11.93 -24.41 -35.82
N ASP A 405 11.21 -25.34 -35.16
CA ASP A 405 11.36 -26.76 -35.44
C ASP A 405 10.61 -27.17 -36.74
N GLU A 406 10.75 -28.44 -37.10
CA GLU A 406 10.09 -29.02 -38.26
C GLU A 406 8.55 -29.04 -38.19
N TYR A 407 8.00 -28.82 -37.01
CA TYR A 407 6.53 -28.72 -36.78
C TYR A 407 6.04 -27.27 -36.78
N GLY A 408 6.90 -26.31 -37.02
CA GLY A 408 6.58 -24.88 -37.02
C GLY A 408 6.49 -24.25 -35.62
N VAL A 409 6.98 -24.95 -34.58
CA VAL A 409 7.01 -24.43 -33.21
C VAL A 409 8.26 -23.59 -32.99
N VAL A 410 8.06 -22.38 -32.45
CA VAL A 410 9.16 -21.46 -32.14
C VAL A 410 9.73 -21.82 -30.75
N HIS A 411 11.02 -22.02 -30.69
CA HIS A 411 11.75 -22.35 -29.47
C HIS A 411 12.76 -21.26 -29.11
N PRO A 412 13.00 -21.03 -27.79
CA PRO A 412 13.99 -20.04 -27.34
C PRO A 412 15.40 -20.53 -27.64
N LYS A 413 16.30 -19.60 -27.97
CA LYS A 413 17.71 -19.84 -28.18
C LYS A 413 18.53 -18.74 -27.47
N GLY A 414 19.55 -19.16 -26.72
CA GLY A 414 20.47 -18.25 -26.04
C GLY A 414 20.12 -18.02 -24.58
N GLU A 415 20.56 -16.88 -24.05
CA GLU A 415 20.35 -16.48 -22.66
C GLU A 415 18.88 -16.20 -22.37
N ARG A 416 18.40 -16.67 -21.21
CA ARG A 416 17.07 -16.30 -20.68
C ARG A 416 17.19 -15.04 -19.85
N ILE A 417 16.53 -13.98 -20.29
CA ILE A 417 16.49 -12.68 -19.61
C ILE A 417 15.16 -12.62 -18.82
N PRO A 418 15.18 -12.52 -17.49
CA PRO A 418 13.96 -12.53 -16.70
C PRO A 418 13.10 -11.29 -16.96
N VAL A 419 11.80 -11.49 -17.08
CA VAL A 419 10.79 -10.46 -16.94
C VAL A 419 10.44 -10.35 -15.47
N GLU A 420 10.27 -9.15 -14.96
CA GLU A 420 10.02 -8.91 -13.54
C GLU A 420 8.61 -8.42 -13.27
N LEU A 421 8.01 -7.71 -14.24
CA LEU A 421 6.72 -7.06 -14.12
C LEU A 421 5.84 -7.38 -15.34
N ILE A 422 4.58 -7.78 -15.09
CA ILE A 422 3.56 -7.93 -16.13
C ILE A 422 2.38 -7.03 -15.78
N THR A 423 2.01 -6.13 -16.68
CA THR A 423 0.91 -5.18 -16.47
C THR A 423 0.01 -5.08 -17.70
N ASN A 424 -1.22 -4.62 -17.48
CA ASN A 424 -2.20 -4.46 -18.55
C ASN A 424 -1.85 -3.26 -19.45
N PRO A 425 -1.74 -3.43 -20.77
CA PRO A 425 -1.48 -2.33 -21.70
C PRO A 425 -2.57 -1.26 -21.67
N LEU A 426 -3.82 -1.60 -21.39
CA LEU A 426 -4.92 -0.66 -21.31
C LEU A 426 -4.79 0.31 -20.15
N ALA A 427 -4.09 -0.04 -19.08
CA ALA A 427 -3.85 0.85 -17.94
C ALA A 427 -3.08 2.14 -18.37
N ILE A 428 -2.23 2.06 -19.38
CA ILE A 428 -1.52 3.21 -19.95
C ILE A 428 -2.38 3.95 -20.97
N ILE A 429 -3.00 3.22 -21.90
CA ILE A 429 -3.78 3.80 -22.99
C ILE A 429 -4.99 4.55 -22.46
N ASN A 430 -5.80 3.93 -21.59
CA ASN A 430 -7.01 4.53 -21.03
C ASN A 430 -6.72 5.76 -20.15
N ARG A 431 -5.50 5.89 -19.64
CA ARG A 431 -5.08 7.01 -18.80
C ARG A 431 -4.22 8.04 -19.53
N THR A 432 -4.00 7.83 -20.82
CA THR A 432 -3.17 8.71 -21.67
C THR A 432 -1.81 9.03 -21.01
N ILE A 433 -1.01 7.99 -20.74
CA ILE A 433 0.32 8.11 -20.11
C ILE A 433 1.43 7.68 -21.08
N PRO A 434 1.66 8.38 -22.19
CA PRO A 434 2.65 7.99 -23.19
C PRO A 434 4.09 8.05 -22.65
N MET A 435 4.35 8.86 -21.63
CA MET A 435 5.69 8.98 -21.05
C MET A 435 6.21 7.69 -20.42
N ALA A 436 5.32 6.82 -19.93
CA ALA A 436 5.69 5.48 -19.48
C ALA A 436 6.25 4.63 -20.64
N MET A 437 5.74 4.81 -21.86
CA MET A 437 6.22 4.12 -23.04
C MET A 437 7.56 4.70 -23.52
N PHE A 438 7.76 6.02 -23.44
CA PHE A 438 9.05 6.65 -23.72
C PHE A 438 10.13 6.16 -22.77
N GLU A 439 9.84 6.10 -21.46
CA GLU A 439 10.75 5.54 -20.46
C GLU A 439 11.14 4.10 -20.83
N THR A 440 10.15 3.25 -21.15
CA THR A 440 10.39 1.87 -21.54
C THR A 440 11.23 1.77 -22.82
N SER A 441 10.99 2.63 -23.82
CA SER A 441 11.74 2.62 -25.07
C SER A 441 13.20 3.05 -24.90
N ILE A 442 13.46 4.07 -24.10
CA ILE A 442 14.82 4.54 -23.82
C ILE A 442 15.59 3.50 -23.01
N THR A 443 14.97 2.95 -21.97
CA THR A 443 15.62 1.93 -21.15
C THR A 443 15.84 0.62 -21.90
N PHE A 444 14.97 0.28 -22.88
CA PHE A 444 15.22 -0.82 -23.82
C PHE A 444 16.49 -0.58 -24.65
N ILE A 445 16.66 0.63 -25.19
CA ILE A 445 17.87 0.98 -25.95
C ILE A 445 19.10 0.84 -25.08
N LEU A 446 19.07 1.40 -23.86
CA LEU A 446 20.19 1.32 -22.93
C LEU A 446 20.52 -0.12 -22.51
N ASP A 447 19.50 -0.95 -22.23
CA ASP A 447 19.69 -2.38 -21.88
C ASP A 447 20.33 -3.16 -23.05
N LYS A 448 19.85 -2.95 -24.29
CA LYS A 448 20.41 -3.60 -25.46
C LYS A 448 21.86 -3.18 -25.71
N VAL A 449 22.17 -1.91 -25.55
CA VAL A 449 23.52 -1.37 -25.70
C VAL A 449 24.45 -1.94 -24.63
N SER A 450 24.03 -1.99 -23.36
CA SER A 450 24.79 -2.61 -22.29
C SER A 450 25.13 -4.08 -22.59
N ARG A 451 24.17 -4.84 -23.12
CA ARG A 451 24.39 -6.23 -23.54
C ARG A 451 25.34 -6.38 -24.72
N ALA A 452 25.27 -5.45 -25.67
CA ALA A 452 26.21 -5.43 -26.80
C ALA A 452 27.64 -5.10 -26.34
N MET A 453 27.78 -4.12 -25.43
CA MET A 453 29.07 -3.71 -24.86
C MET A 453 29.81 -4.88 -24.16
N ARG A 454 29.09 -5.82 -23.54
CA ARG A 454 29.71 -7.02 -22.92
C ARG A 454 30.53 -7.88 -23.88
N LYS A 455 30.21 -7.81 -25.18
CA LYS A 455 30.82 -8.61 -26.24
C LYS A 455 31.94 -7.89 -26.96
N LEU A 456 32.16 -6.60 -26.64
CA LEU A 456 33.09 -5.72 -27.36
C LEU A 456 34.37 -5.43 -26.54
N PRO A 457 35.50 -5.15 -27.19
CA PRO A 457 36.67 -4.59 -26.51
C PRO A 457 36.36 -3.24 -25.88
N PHE A 458 37.16 -2.82 -24.90
CA PHE A 458 36.95 -1.59 -24.14
C PHE A 458 36.72 -0.33 -24.98
N ASP A 459 37.59 -0.11 -26.02
CA ASP A 459 37.50 1.09 -26.85
C ASP A 459 36.23 1.11 -27.71
N GLU A 460 35.85 -0.03 -28.28
CA GLU A 460 34.63 -0.18 -29.07
C GLU A 460 33.37 -0.05 -28.19
N ALA A 461 33.41 -0.63 -26.98
CA ALA A 461 32.31 -0.51 -26.03
C ALA A 461 32.10 0.94 -25.57
N ARG A 462 33.21 1.66 -25.29
CA ARG A 462 33.19 3.09 -24.95
C ARG A 462 32.57 3.91 -26.09
N ASP A 463 33.06 3.69 -27.32
CA ASP A 463 32.63 4.45 -28.47
C ASP A 463 31.14 4.18 -28.78
N LEU A 464 30.69 2.93 -28.70
CA LEU A 464 29.28 2.58 -28.82
C LEU A 464 28.42 3.28 -27.77
N MET A 465 28.84 3.29 -26.51
CA MET A 465 28.13 3.97 -25.41
C MET A 465 27.93 5.44 -25.70
N PHE A 466 29.03 6.15 -26.04
CA PHE A 466 28.97 7.59 -26.35
C PHE A 466 28.17 7.89 -27.60
N ASP A 467 28.25 7.06 -28.62
CA ASP A 467 27.52 7.24 -29.87
C ASP A 467 25.98 7.10 -29.66
N VAL A 468 25.57 6.18 -28.81
CA VAL A 468 24.16 6.05 -28.42
C VAL A 468 23.70 7.18 -27.52
N LEU A 469 24.49 7.58 -26.52
CA LEU A 469 24.16 8.71 -25.67
C LEU A 469 24.05 10.01 -26.45
N ASP A 470 24.98 10.25 -27.41
CA ASP A 470 24.94 11.43 -28.30
C ASP A 470 23.72 11.42 -29.23
N THR A 471 23.33 10.26 -29.72
CA THR A 471 22.12 10.13 -30.55
C THR A 471 20.83 10.39 -29.74
N LEU A 472 20.75 9.91 -28.48
CA LEU A 472 19.58 10.10 -27.64
C LEU A 472 19.53 11.52 -27.04
N ASN A 473 20.64 11.99 -26.45
CA ASN A 473 20.75 13.30 -25.81
C ASN A 473 22.15 13.89 -26.02
N PRO A 474 22.38 14.64 -27.11
CA PRO A 474 23.69 15.22 -27.44
C PRO A 474 24.24 16.16 -26.36
N THR A 475 23.35 16.91 -25.70
CA THR A 475 23.75 17.85 -24.65
C THR A 475 24.31 17.10 -23.45
N PHE A 476 23.58 16.10 -22.99
CA PHE A 476 24.00 15.26 -21.87
C PHE A 476 25.29 14.47 -22.21
N ALA A 477 25.35 13.86 -23.38
CA ALA A 477 26.52 13.09 -23.80
C ALA A 477 27.79 13.93 -23.81
N LYS A 478 27.72 15.17 -24.30
CA LYS A 478 28.82 16.12 -24.28
C LYS A 478 29.23 16.56 -22.89
N GLU A 479 28.27 16.91 -22.02
CA GLU A 479 28.52 17.29 -20.64
C GLU A 479 29.14 16.12 -19.89
N TYR A 480 28.57 14.93 -19.98
CA TYR A 480 29.09 13.74 -19.33
C TYR A 480 30.52 13.40 -19.78
N LYS A 481 30.80 13.46 -21.08
CA LYS A 481 32.13 13.19 -21.62
C LYS A 481 33.15 14.17 -21.09
N ASN A 482 32.92 15.48 -21.24
CA ASN A 482 33.93 16.52 -20.96
C ASN A 482 34.08 16.79 -19.44
N ASP A 483 32.98 16.75 -18.70
CA ASP A 483 32.98 17.20 -17.32
C ASP A 483 33.14 16.05 -16.30
N VAL A 484 32.82 14.82 -16.72
CA VAL A 484 32.93 13.64 -15.87
C VAL A 484 33.97 12.67 -16.43
N TYR A 485 33.68 12.04 -17.57
CA TYR A 485 34.47 10.90 -18.06
C TYR A 485 35.93 11.26 -18.37
N ASP A 486 36.18 12.36 -19.07
CA ASP A 486 37.57 12.75 -19.45
C ASP A 486 38.43 13.14 -18.26
N LYS A 487 37.80 13.49 -17.13
CA LYS A 487 38.49 13.84 -15.87
C LYS A 487 38.81 12.64 -14.97
N LEU A 488 38.25 11.47 -15.30
CA LEU A 488 38.52 10.24 -14.55
C LEU A 488 39.92 9.70 -14.81
N SER A 489 40.47 8.98 -13.84
CA SER A 489 41.68 8.18 -14.06
C SER A 489 41.43 7.09 -15.08
N GLU A 490 42.48 6.56 -15.74
CA GLU A 490 42.33 5.46 -16.72
C GLU A 490 41.75 4.21 -16.08
N ARG A 491 41.96 3.98 -14.79
CA ARG A 491 41.33 2.90 -14.04
C ARG A 491 39.83 3.13 -13.88
N ASP A 492 39.42 4.34 -13.48
CA ASP A 492 38.03 4.67 -13.23
C ASP A 492 37.23 4.73 -14.54
N LYS A 493 37.87 5.16 -15.66
CA LYS A 493 37.28 5.07 -17.01
C LYS A 493 36.92 3.63 -17.37
N ARG A 494 37.81 2.65 -17.05
CA ARG A 494 37.53 1.23 -17.29
C ARG A 494 36.39 0.73 -16.44
N ILE A 495 36.38 1.07 -15.14
CA ILE A 495 35.29 0.73 -14.23
C ILE A 495 33.97 1.30 -14.73
N ALA A 496 33.92 2.56 -15.17
CA ALA A 496 32.71 3.19 -15.67
C ALA A 496 32.13 2.48 -16.93
N ILE A 497 33.00 2.01 -17.82
CA ILE A 497 32.53 1.26 -19.02
C ILE A 497 32.11 -0.16 -18.63
N GLU A 498 32.80 -0.81 -17.71
CA GLU A 498 32.43 -2.15 -17.21
C GLU A 498 31.08 -2.09 -16.47
N ASP A 499 30.83 -1.06 -15.68
CA ASP A 499 29.56 -0.88 -14.97
C ASP A 499 28.42 -0.55 -15.96
N ALA A 500 28.69 0.28 -16.95
CA ALA A 500 27.74 0.52 -18.06
C ALA A 500 27.41 -0.77 -18.80
N ALA A 501 28.39 -1.65 -19.06
CA ALA A 501 28.16 -2.96 -19.66
C ALA A 501 27.37 -3.91 -18.76
N LYS A 502 27.43 -3.78 -17.42
CA LYS A 502 26.57 -4.53 -16.47
C LYS A 502 25.13 -4.06 -16.46
N GLY A 503 24.81 -2.92 -17.03
CA GLY A 503 23.48 -2.30 -17.06
C GLY A 503 23.36 -1.07 -16.17
N GLU A 504 24.44 -0.61 -15.55
CA GLU A 504 24.48 0.62 -14.75
C GLU A 504 24.68 1.87 -15.61
N ILE A 505 23.95 1.98 -16.70
CA ILE A 505 23.94 3.12 -17.60
C ILE A 505 22.70 3.98 -17.34
N SER A 506 22.89 5.29 -17.22
CA SER A 506 21.79 6.23 -16.99
C SER A 506 21.91 7.41 -17.94
N ILE A 507 20.76 7.94 -18.36
CA ILE A 507 20.67 9.11 -19.23
C ILE A 507 19.73 10.15 -18.62
N ARG A 508 20.10 11.44 -18.75
CA ARG A 508 19.27 12.53 -18.27
C ARG A 508 18.18 12.88 -19.28
N TRP A 509 16.97 13.02 -18.80
CA TRP A 509 15.84 13.54 -19.56
C TRP A 509 15.93 15.07 -19.62
N ASP A 510 16.36 15.58 -20.75
CA ASP A 510 16.39 17.02 -21.02
C ASP A 510 15.17 17.41 -21.87
N ALA A 511 14.74 18.65 -21.69
CA ALA A 511 13.73 19.22 -22.55
C ALA A 511 14.37 19.65 -23.86
N PHE A 512 13.84 19.19 -24.97
CA PHE A 512 14.27 19.60 -26.32
C PHE A 512 13.27 20.58 -26.94
N ASP A 513 13.70 21.30 -27.94
CA ASP A 513 12.85 22.18 -28.76
C ASP A 513 12.11 21.37 -29.89
N ASP A 514 11.28 22.08 -30.67
CA ASP A 514 10.51 21.45 -31.74
C ASP A 514 11.38 20.84 -32.85
N SER A 515 12.65 21.23 -32.93
CA SER A 515 13.61 20.72 -33.95
C SER A 515 14.33 19.45 -33.50
N ASN A 516 14.26 19.10 -32.19
CA ASN A 516 14.96 17.95 -31.66
C ASN A 516 14.12 17.35 -30.48
N SER A 517 13.35 16.33 -30.81
CA SER A 517 12.47 15.66 -29.84
C SER A 517 13.00 14.29 -29.41
N TRP A 518 12.64 13.84 -28.20
CA TRP A 518 12.95 12.49 -27.77
C TRP A 518 12.40 11.41 -28.67
N ARG A 519 11.22 11.62 -29.27
CA ARG A 519 10.64 10.71 -30.23
C ARG A 519 11.58 10.53 -31.46
N ASP A 520 12.03 11.64 -32.01
CA ASP A 520 12.87 11.59 -33.22
C ASP A 520 14.25 11.01 -32.93
N ASN A 521 14.80 11.28 -31.73
CA ASN A 521 16.07 10.72 -31.30
C ASN A 521 15.97 9.19 -31.03
N ILE A 522 14.88 8.72 -30.46
CA ILE A 522 14.61 7.28 -30.34
C ILE A 522 14.53 6.63 -31.74
N LEU A 523 13.82 7.24 -32.68
CA LEU A 523 13.72 6.72 -34.05
C LEU A 523 15.09 6.70 -34.74
N LYS A 524 15.89 7.76 -34.60
CA LYS A 524 17.28 7.79 -35.12
C LYS A 524 18.14 6.67 -34.51
N CYS A 525 17.96 6.32 -33.25
CA CYS A 525 18.66 5.17 -32.66
C CYS A 525 18.28 3.85 -33.34
N TYR A 526 17.00 3.62 -33.61
CA TYR A 526 16.55 2.41 -34.33
C TYR A 526 17.10 2.36 -35.74
N GLU A 527 17.18 3.50 -36.45
CA GLU A 527 17.76 3.59 -37.78
C GLU A 527 19.28 3.37 -37.80
N LYS A 528 19.98 3.89 -36.79
CA LYS A 528 21.43 3.84 -36.69
C LYS A 528 21.98 2.51 -36.18
N PHE A 529 21.24 1.86 -35.27
CA PHE A 529 21.67 0.62 -34.60
C PHE A 529 20.70 -0.56 -34.79
N PRO A 530 20.25 -0.86 -36.01
CA PRO A 530 19.20 -1.85 -36.29
C PRO A 530 19.58 -3.27 -35.83
N ASP A 531 20.88 -3.61 -35.90
CA ASP A 531 21.37 -4.95 -35.50
C ASP A 531 21.38 -5.15 -33.99
N ILE A 532 21.59 -4.09 -33.21
CA ILE A 532 21.61 -4.12 -31.77
C ILE A 532 20.17 -4.03 -31.18
N LEU A 533 19.34 -3.18 -31.78
CA LEU A 533 18.01 -2.85 -31.26
C LEU A 533 16.90 -3.77 -31.80
N LYS A 534 17.22 -5.03 -32.11
CA LYS A 534 16.21 -6.04 -32.45
C LYS A 534 15.26 -6.28 -31.28
N PRO A 535 13.95 -6.49 -31.55
CA PRO A 535 13.00 -6.82 -30.49
C PRO A 535 13.40 -8.10 -29.78
N TYR A 536 12.97 -8.22 -28.54
CA TYR A 536 13.08 -9.47 -27.79
C TYR A 536 11.95 -10.42 -28.17
N HIS A 537 12.25 -11.73 -28.16
CA HIS A 537 11.25 -12.78 -28.23
C HIS A 537 10.79 -13.14 -26.82
N ILE A 538 9.49 -13.12 -26.59
CA ILE A 538 8.87 -13.31 -25.27
C ILE A 538 8.34 -14.74 -25.16
N PHE A 539 8.74 -15.44 -24.11
CA PHE A 539 8.30 -16.81 -23.81
C PHE A 539 7.64 -16.88 -22.45
N ARG A 540 6.66 -17.80 -22.36
CA ARG A 540 6.02 -18.14 -21.08
C ARG A 540 6.26 -19.63 -20.80
N PRO A 541 6.88 -19.98 -19.66
CA PRO A 541 7.01 -21.38 -19.24
C PRO A 541 5.62 -22.00 -19.00
N LYS A 542 5.38 -23.18 -19.56
CA LYS A 542 4.16 -23.98 -19.37
C LYS A 542 4.55 -25.39 -18.94
N LYS A 543 4.74 -25.57 -17.61
CA LYS A 543 5.11 -26.88 -17.03
C LYS A 543 4.12 -27.99 -17.39
N GLU A 544 2.82 -27.66 -17.46
CA GLU A 544 1.76 -28.59 -17.86
C GLU A 544 1.91 -29.15 -19.28
N TRP A 545 2.55 -28.39 -20.18
CA TRP A 545 2.76 -28.75 -21.57
C TRP A 545 4.18 -29.26 -21.86
N GLY A 546 5.04 -29.27 -20.83
CA GLY A 546 6.43 -29.68 -20.96
C GLY A 546 7.26 -28.81 -21.92
N ARG A 547 6.77 -27.63 -22.31
CA ARG A 547 7.43 -26.69 -23.24
C ARG A 547 7.13 -25.25 -22.90
N ASP A 548 8.04 -24.36 -23.32
CA ASP A 548 7.82 -22.92 -23.27
C ASP A 548 6.96 -22.47 -24.45
N VAL A 549 6.06 -21.54 -24.23
CA VAL A 549 5.15 -21.02 -25.27
C VAL A 549 5.65 -19.66 -25.72
N PHE A 550 5.84 -19.50 -27.02
CA PHE A 550 6.12 -18.21 -27.61
C PHE A 550 4.90 -17.30 -27.52
N VAL A 551 5.06 -16.13 -26.91
CA VAL A 551 3.99 -15.14 -26.72
C VAL A 551 3.99 -14.08 -27.83
N GLY A 552 5.17 -13.67 -28.27
CA GLY A 552 5.33 -12.64 -29.30
C GLY A 552 6.69 -11.98 -29.22
N GLU A 553 6.83 -10.86 -29.94
CA GLU A 553 8.04 -10.05 -29.99
C GLU A 553 7.74 -8.65 -29.46
N GLY A 554 8.73 -7.99 -28.86
CA GLY A 554 8.53 -6.64 -28.36
C GLY A 554 9.81 -5.92 -27.93
N HIS A 555 9.71 -4.61 -27.86
CA HIS A 555 10.73 -3.73 -27.30
C HIS A 555 10.49 -3.62 -25.78
N ILE A 556 11.13 -4.47 -25.02
CA ILE A 556 10.93 -4.61 -23.59
C ILE A 556 12.04 -3.89 -22.83
N GLY A 557 11.68 -2.84 -22.13
CA GLY A 557 12.58 -2.04 -21.28
C GLY A 557 12.27 -2.16 -19.81
N LEU A 558 12.81 -1.23 -19.05
CA LEU A 558 12.65 -1.15 -17.61
C LEU A 558 11.82 0.09 -17.23
N GLN A 559 11.10 0.01 -16.12
CA GLN A 559 10.48 1.17 -15.47
C GLN A 559 10.97 1.27 -14.05
N TYR A 560 11.15 2.51 -13.58
CA TYR A 560 11.55 2.78 -12.22
C TYR A 560 10.32 2.76 -11.30
N MET A 561 10.31 1.82 -10.35
CA MET A 561 9.16 1.54 -9.51
C MET A 561 9.44 1.88 -8.05
N TYR A 562 8.48 2.51 -7.36
CA TYR A 562 8.50 2.80 -5.93
C TYR A 562 7.54 1.89 -5.18
N MET A 563 7.87 1.57 -3.93
CA MET A 563 6.94 0.92 -3.00
C MET A 563 6.17 1.99 -2.20
N LEU A 564 4.85 1.86 -2.13
CA LEU A 564 4.02 2.73 -1.29
C LEU A 564 3.77 2.13 0.09
N LYS A 565 3.55 3.02 1.08
CA LYS A 565 3.16 2.63 2.45
C LYS A 565 1.82 1.89 2.55
N GLN A 566 1.01 1.88 1.49
CA GLN A 566 -0.27 1.19 1.46
C GLN A 566 -0.05 -0.31 1.32
N SER A 567 -0.36 -1.05 2.39
CA SER A 567 -0.25 -2.51 2.45
C SER A 567 -1.62 -3.16 2.58
N GLY A 568 -1.87 -4.25 1.82
CA GLY A 568 -3.09 -5.04 1.93
C GLY A 568 -3.19 -5.74 3.29
N GLU A 569 -2.08 -6.21 3.84
CA GLU A 569 -2.02 -6.90 5.13
C GLU A 569 -2.48 -6.02 6.30
N ARG A 570 -2.25 -4.71 6.21
CA ARG A 570 -2.62 -3.73 7.23
C ARG A 570 -3.88 -2.94 6.87
N GLY A 571 -4.44 -3.19 5.72
CA GLY A 571 -5.62 -2.51 5.20
C GLY A 571 -6.94 -3.16 5.58
N TYR A 572 -6.95 -4.20 6.42
CA TYR A 572 -8.17 -4.83 6.84
C TYR A 572 -8.91 -3.97 7.87
N SER A 573 -10.23 -4.00 7.83
CA SER A 573 -11.05 -3.36 8.83
C SER A 573 -12.16 -4.28 9.31
N VAL A 574 -12.50 -4.18 10.58
CA VAL A 574 -13.55 -4.97 11.23
C VAL A 574 -14.56 -4.00 11.83
N ARG A 575 -15.82 -4.27 11.63
CA ARG A 575 -16.90 -3.47 12.18
C ARG A 575 -18.00 -4.34 12.78
N SER A 576 -18.43 -3.99 13.97
CA SER A 576 -19.71 -4.40 14.57
C SER A 576 -20.87 -3.54 14.01
N ALA A 577 -22.06 -3.60 14.62
CA ALA A 577 -23.22 -2.79 14.21
C ALA A 577 -22.92 -1.28 14.06
N GLY A 578 -22.09 -0.73 14.94
CA GLY A 578 -21.60 0.65 14.86
C GLY A 578 -22.69 1.72 14.75
N SER A 579 -22.26 2.98 14.58
CA SER A 579 -23.17 4.11 14.39
C SER A 579 -23.74 4.19 12.97
N ILE A 580 -24.94 4.67 12.86
CA ILE A 580 -25.67 4.91 11.61
C ILE A 580 -25.95 6.41 11.46
N ASN A 581 -26.05 6.87 10.22
CA ASN A 581 -26.42 8.25 9.91
C ASN A 581 -27.96 8.45 9.95
N ASN A 582 -28.41 9.68 9.72
CA ASN A 582 -29.83 10.02 9.71
C ASN A 582 -30.67 9.28 8.64
N THR A 583 -30.01 8.72 7.62
CA THR A 583 -30.64 7.90 6.58
C THR A 583 -30.60 6.41 6.89
N SER A 584 -30.32 6.04 8.13
CA SER A 584 -30.19 4.64 8.58
C SER A 584 -29.07 3.82 7.88
N LEU A 585 -28.14 4.50 7.22
CA LEU A 585 -26.97 3.87 6.60
C LEU A 585 -25.78 3.90 7.56
N PRO A 586 -24.84 2.96 7.44
CA PRO A 586 -23.61 2.96 8.24
C PRO A 586 -22.81 4.25 8.06
N GLU A 587 -22.46 4.89 9.15
CA GLU A 587 -21.70 6.14 9.13
C GLU A 587 -20.26 5.89 8.68
N ARG A 588 -19.77 6.75 7.77
CA ARG A 588 -18.42 6.66 7.17
C ARG A 588 -17.52 7.85 7.53
N SER A 589 -17.76 8.50 8.65
CA SER A 589 -16.96 9.64 9.09
C SER A 589 -15.48 9.24 9.23
N ASN A 590 -14.59 10.08 8.67
CA ASN A 590 -13.15 9.90 8.84
C ASN A 590 -12.71 10.08 10.29
N ASP A 591 -13.43 10.89 11.07
CA ASP A 591 -13.12 11.16 12.47
C ASP A 591 -13.28 9.91 13.34
N LYS A 592 -14.08 8.95 12.92
CA LYS A 592 -14.25 7.65 13.60
C LYS A 592 -13.27 6.57 13.14
N LYS A 593 -12.43 6.85 12.15
CA LYS A 593 -11.24 6.04 11.84
C LYS A 593 -10.17 6.12 12.93
N ILE A 594 -10.30 7.07 13.82
CA ILE A 594 -9.32 7.42 14.87
C ILE A 594 -9.55 6.62 16.15
N GLY A 595 -10.01 5.40 16.06
CA GLY A 595 -9.66 4.45 17.11
C GLY A 595 -8.19 4.11 16.93
N LYS A 596 -7.42 4.18 17.98
CA LYS A 596 -5.97 3.91 18.04
C LYS A 596 -5.58 2.48 17.64
N SER A 597 -6.49 1.70 17.10
CA SER A 597 -6.24 0.43 16.45
C SER A 597 -6.43 0.60 14.95
N HIS A 598 -5.59 -0.04 14.17
CA HIS A 598 -5.70 -0.13 12.70
C HIS A 598 -7.06 -0.69 12.22
N HIS A 599 -7.87 -1.15 13.13
CA HIS A 599 -9.22 -1.65 12.93
C HIS A 599 -10.20 -0.48 12.96
N SER A 600 -10.38 0.12 11.80
CA SER A 600 -11.37 1.15 11.59
C SER A 600 -12.77 0.60 11.88
N SER A 601 -13.55 1.31 12.71
CA SER A 601 -14.98 1.06 12.86
C SER A 601 -15.80 1.49 11.61
N THR A 602 -15.14 1.87 10.54
CA THR A 602 -15.76 2.28 9.28
C THR A 602 -16.26 1.06 8.51
N PRO A 603 -17.46 1.08 7.92
CA PRO A 603 -17.94 -0.02 7.11
C PRO A 603 -17.11 -0.19 5.86
N ILE A 604 -16.84 -1.45 5.49
CA ILE A 604 -16.22 -1.82 4.23
C ILE A 604 -17.29 -1.73 3.14
N ARG A 605 -16.93 -1.24 1.95
CA ARG A 605 -17.77 -1.30 0.76
C ARG A 605 -17.41 -2.52 -0.06
N PHE A 606 -18.43 -3.23 -0.51
CA PHE A 606 -18.31 -4.03 -1.72
C PHE A 606 -18.26 -3.07 -2.90
N GLY A 607 -17.14 -3.06 -3.60
CA GLY A 607 -16.93 -2.22 -4.76
C GLY A 607 -17.48 -2.85 -6.05
N GLU A 608 -17.23 -2.15 -7.14
CA GLU A 608 -17.66 -2.56 -8.48
C GLU A 608 -17.09 -3.93 -8.90
N TYR A 609 -15.89 -4.27 -8.43
CA TYR A 609 -15.22 -5.54 -8.77
C TYR A 609 -15.60 -6.71 -7.85
N GLU A 610 -15.90 -6.43 -6.59
CA GLU A 610 -16.26 -7.45 -5.61
C GLU A 610 -17.68 -7.98 -5.84
N LEU A 611 -18.61 -7.12 -6.30
CA LEU A 611 -20.02 -7.48 -6.53
C LEU A 611 -20.19 -8.60 -7.55
N PRO A 612 -19.60 -8.56 -8.76
CA PRO A 612 -19.71 -9.65 -9.72
C PRO A 612 -19.13 -10.97 -9.22
N ASN A 613 -17.99 -10.92 -8.51
CA ASN A 613 -17.37 -12.12 -7.94
C ASN A 613 -18.26 -12.75 -6.86
N PHE A 614 -18.92 -11.91 -6.07
CA PHE A 614 -19.85 -12.37 -5.05
C PHE A 614 -21.09 -13.02 -5.67
N LEU A 615 -21.63 -12.42 -6.74
CA LEU A 615 -22.77 -12.98 -7.51
C LEU A 615 -22.46 -14.33 -8.16
N ILE A 616 -21.20 -14.56 -8.55
CA ILE A 616 -20.79 -15.87 -9.12
C ILE A 616 -20.68 -16.92 -8.00
N ALA A 617 -20.26 -16.52 -6.80
CA ALA A 617 -20.05 -17.43 -5.69
C ALA A 617 -21.34 -17.88 -4.98
N ILE A 618 -22.39 -17.07 -5.02
CA ILE A 618 -23.68 -17.32 -4.36
C ILE A 618 -24.82 -17.18 -5.36
N ASN A 619 -25.96 -17.77 -5.04
CA ASN A 619 -27.13 -17.61 -5.90
C ASN A 619 -27.73 -16.19 -5.79
N PRO A 620 -28.50 -15.74 -6.81
CA PRO A 620 -29.07 -14.38 -6.81
C PRO A 620 -30.02 -14.10 -5.64
N GLU A 621 -30.72 -15.11 -5.14
CA GLU A 621 -31.65 -14.98 -4.02
C GLU A 621 -30.90 -14.70 -2.72
N ASP A 622 -29.85 -15.47 -2.42
CA ASP A 622 -28.97 -15.22 -1.26
C ASP A 622 -28.26 -13.88 -1.36
N TYR A 623 -27.87 -13.47 -2.55
CA TYR A 623 -27.29 -12.16 -2.78
C TYR A 623 -28.29 -11.03 -2.49
N ALA A 624 -29.50 -11.14 -2.97
CA ALA A 624 -30.57 -10.17 -2.73
C ALA A 624 -30.88 -10.07 -1.22
N LEU A 625 -30.96 -11.22 -0.55
CA LEU A 625 -31.16 -11.31 0.88
C LEU A 625 -30.03 -10.62 1.67
N ILE A 626 -28.79 -10.95 1.37
CA ILE A 626 -27.62 -10.35 2.03
C ILE A 626 -27.58 -8.83 1.80
N THR A 627 -27.85 -8.36 0.59
CA THR A 627 -27.86 -6.92 0.30
C THR A 627 -29.01 -6.19 0.97
N ALA A 628 -30.19 -6.76 1.04
CA ALA A 628 -31.32 -6.15 1.73
C ALA A 628 -31.13 -6.14 3.24
N LEU A 629 -30.77 -7.29 3.83
CA LEU A 629 -30.63 -7.45 5.28
C LEU A 629 -29.40 -6.74 5.85
N TYR A 630 -28.22 -7.08 5.31
CA TYR A 630 -26.96 -6.64 5.95
C TYR A 630 -26.54 -5.24 5.53
N ARG A 631 -26.91 -4.81 4.34
CA ARG A 631 -26.47 -3.54 3.82
C ARG A 631 -27.41 -2.40 4.15
N SER A 632 -28.69 -2.61 4.03
CA SER A 632 -29.70 -1.53 3.95
C SER A 632 -30.63 -1.46 5.14
N SER A 633 -30.82 -2.54 5.89
CA SER A 633 -31.75 -2.58 7.02
C SER A 633 -31.03 -2.55 8.37
N VAL A 634 -31.46 -1.66 9.25
CA VAL A 634 -30.96 -1.60 10.64
C VAL A 634 -31.48 -2.80 11.42
N ASP A 635 -32.76 -3.08 11.25
CA ASP A 635 -33.42 -4.21 11.92
C ASP A 635 -32.87 -5.54 11.41
N GLY A 636 -32.65 -5.68 10.09
CA GLY A 636 -32.01 -6.85 9.51
C GLY A 636 -30.63 -7.14 10.09
N ARG A 637 -29.82 -6.10 10.30
CA ARG A 637 -28.52 -6.26 10.97
C ARG A 637 -28.66 -6.68 12.42
N ARG A 638 -29.61 -6.11 13.14
CA ARG A 638 -29.90 -6.48 14.53
C ARG A 638 -30.30 -7.93 14.62
N PHE A 639 -31.22 -8.37 13.81
CA PHE A 639 -31.64 -9.76 13.73
C PHE A 639 -30.51 -10.73 13.38
N MET A 640 -29.61 -10.34 12.47
CA MET A 640 -28.43 -11.13 12.16
C MET A 640 -27.52 -11.30 13.39
N TYR A 641 -27.32 -10.24 14.18
CA TYR A 641 -26.53 -10.35 15.42
C TYR A 641 -27.24 -11.23 16.44
N GLU A 642 -28.56 -11.14 16.57
CA GLU A 642 -29.33 -12.00 17.43
C GLU A 642 -29.20 -13.47 17.01
N ALA A 643 -29.22 -13.76 15.72
CA ALA A 643 -28.99 -15.10 15.17
C ALA A 643 -27.56 -15.61 15.46
N ILE A 644 -26.54 -14.79 15.28
CA ILE A 644 -25.14 -15.16 15.57
C ILE A 644 -24.94 -15.43 17.05
N LEU A 645 -25.66 -14.71 17.92
CA LEU A 645 -25.57 -14.84 19.37
C LEU A 645 -26.53 -15.90 19.94
N SER A 646 -27.44 -16.46 19.13
CA SER A 646 -28.32 -17.54 19.56
C SER A 646 -27.59 -18.88 19.65
N ASP A 647 -28.04 -19.74 20.57
CA ASP A 647 -27.38 -21.02 20.86
C ASP A 647 -27.37 -21.98 19.65
N ASP A 648 -28.37 -21.90 18.78
CA ASP A 648 -28.53 -22.76 17.61
C ASP A 648 -28.03 -22.14 16.30
N GLY A 649 -27.70 -20.85 16.30
CA GLY A 649 -27.22 -20.12 15.13
C GLY A 649 -28.25 -20.01 13.99
N ARG A 650 -29.51 -20.34 14.27
CA ARG A 650 -30.60 -20.30 13.31
C ARG A 650 -31.47 -19.09 13.51
N TYR A 651 -31.95 -18.54 12.43
CA TYR A 651 -32.81 -17.37 12.44
C TYR A 651 -33.80 -17.43 11.28
N GLU A 652 -35.09 -17.24 11.57
CA GLU A 652 -36.10 -17.03 10.54
C GLU A 652 -36.12 -15.56 10.15
N ILE A 653 -35.89 -15.31 8.87
CA ILE A 653 -35.90 -13.97 8.31
C ILE A 653 -37.34 -13.51 8.13
N PRO A 654 -37.76 -12.42 8.78
CA PRO A 654 -39.09 -11.86 8.53
C PRO A 654 -39.24 -11.44 7.06
N ASN A 655 -40.43 -11.67 6.48
CA ASN A 655 -40.72 -11.39 5.08
C ASN A 655 -40.94 -9.89 4.77
N ASP A 656 -40.91 -9.02 5.77
CA ASP A 656 -41.28 -7.60 5.70
C ASP A 656 -40.07 -6.62 5.68
N PHE A 657 -38.89 -7.09 5.26
CA PHE A 657 -37.74 -6.22 5.12
C PHE A 657 -37.80 -5.33 3.92
N THR A 658 -37.85 -4.02 4.18
CA THR A 658 -37.65 -3.00 3.14
C THR A 658 -36.19 -2.57 3.08
N SER A 659 -35.65 -2.48 1.88
CA SER A 659 -34.33 -1.92 1.66
C SER A 659 -34.38 -0.40 1.73
N ARG A 660 -33.83 0.19 2.79
CA ARG A 660 -33.77 1.65 2.93
C ARG A 660 -33.07 2.33 1.75
N THR A 661 -32.09 1.66 1.17
CA THR A 661 -31.39 2.17 -0.03
C THR A 661 -32.33 2.23 -1.24
N SER A 662 -33.19 1.23 -1.41
CA SER A 662 -34.18 1.20 -2.49
C SER A 662 -35.25 2.28 -2.30
N GLU A 663 -35.72 2.50 -1.08
CA GLU A 663 -36.67 3.58 -0.77
C GLU A 663 -36.07 4.97 -1.09
N VAL A 664 -34.82 5.21 -0.69
CA VAL A 664 -34.11 6.47 -0.99
C VAL A 664 -33.95 6.62 -2.51
N LEU A 665 -33.56 5.57 -3.22
CA LEU A 665 -33.44 5.59 -4.69
C LEU A 665 -34.78 5.91 -5.34
N GLU A 666 -35.88 5.31 -4.86
CA GLU A 666 -37.22 5.57 -5.36
C GLU A 666 -37.62 7.03 -5.18
N VAL A 667 -37.30 7.65 -4.03
CA VAL A 667 -37.54 9.08 -3.79
C VAL A 667 -36.78 9.94 -4.81
N TYR A 668 -35.53 9.65 -5.09
CA TYR A 668 -34.76 10.37 -6.11
C TYR A 668 -35.34 10.19 -7.50
N MET A 669 -35.73 8.97 -7.88
CA MET A 669 -36.34 8.71 -9.18
C MET A 669 -37.69 9.42 -9.31
N LYS A 670 -38.51 9.40 -8.26
CA LYS A 670 -39.79 10.16 -8.22
C LYS A 670 -39.55 11.66 -8.38
N SER A 671 -38.50 12.22 -7.80
CA SER A 671 -38.15 13.66 -7.95
C SER A 671 -37.74 14.01 -9.39
N LEU A 672 -37.28 13.04 -10.18
CA LEU A 672 -36.98 13.15 -11.60
C LEU A 672 -38.20 12.85 -12.51
N GLY A 673 -39.38 12.61 -11.93
CA GLY A 673 -40.59 12.22 -12.67
C GLY A 673 -40.58 10.76 -13.14
N ILE A 674 -39.66 9.93 -12.63
CA ILE A 674 -39.56 8.51 -12.99
C ILE A 674 -40.21 7.68 -11.89
N LYS A 675 -41.18 6.83 -12.24
CA LYS A 675 -41.80 5.86 -11.33
C LYS A 675 -41.09 4.52 -11.46
N MET A 676 -40.63 3.99 -10.33
CA MET A 676 -40.16 2.60 -10.22
C MET A 676 -41.32 1.70 -9.83
N SER A 677 -41.38 0.54 -10.41
CA SER A 677 -42.41 -0.49 -10.08
C SER A 677 -41.76 -1.85 -9.98
N THR A 678 -42.22 -2.65 -9.03
CA THR A 678 -41.82 -4.06 -8.93
C THR A 678 -42.46 -4.89 -10.05
N VAL A 679 -41.65 -5.71 -10.69
CA VAL A 679 -42.13 -6.61 -11.75
C VAL A 679 -42.19 -8.03 -11.18
N PHE A 680 -43.35 -8.68 -11.28
CA PHE A 680 -43.55 -10.07 -10.86
C PHE A 680 -43.66 -10.95 -12.10
N ASP A 681 -42.96 -12.06 -12.08
CA ASP A 681 -43.13 -13.11 -13.09
C ASP A 681 -44.50 -13.78 -12.95
N GLU A 682 -44.90 -14.45 -14.02
CA GLU A 682 -46.26 -15.02 -14.17
C GLU A 682 -46.69 -15.95 -13.02
N ASP A 683 -45.68 -16.66 -12.44
CA ASP A 683 -45.94 -17.69 -11.43
C ASP A 683 -45.61 -17.29 -10.00
N GLU A 684 -45.01 -16.12 -9.80
CA GLU A 684 -44.65 -15.62 -8.47
C GLU A 684 -45.66 -14.59 -7.96
N TRP A 685 -46.19 -14.85 -6.77
CA TRP A 685 -46.93 -13.87 -6.01
C TRP A 685 -46.35 -13.68 -4.60
N ILE A 686 -45.93 -12.45 -4.30
CA ILE A 686 -45.53 -12.00 -2.97
C ILE A 686 -46.58 -11.00 -2.47
N SER A 687 -47.11 -11.18 -1.25
CA SER A 687 -48.27 -10.47 -0.70
C SER A 687 -48.00 -9.13 -0.05
N ASP A 688 -46.87 -8.47 -0.27
CA ASP A 688 -46.38 -7.36 0.57
C ASP A 688 -46.42 -6.00 -0.07
N GLY A 689 -47.11 -5.83 -1.19
CA GLY A 689 -47.30 -4.49 -1.77
C GLY A 689 -48.35 -3.70 -1.00
N THR A 690 -48.21 -2.41 -0.89
CA THR A 690 -49.28 -1.50 -0.46
C THR A 690 -50.45 -1.65 -1.46
N GLU A 691 -51.66 -1.82 -0.98
CA GLU A 691 -52.85 -2.13 -1.77
C GLU A 691 -53.07 -1.23 -3.00
N ASN A 692 -52.47 -0.04 -3.02
CA ASN A 692 -52.64 0.99 -4.06
C ASN A 692 -51.41 1.21 -4.95
N GLU A 693 -50.34 0.46 -4.77
CA GLU A 693 -49.13 0.66 -5.55
C GLU A 693 -49.21 -0.12 -6.88
N LEU A 694 -48.87 0.55 -8.00
CA LEU A 694 -48.79 -0.11 -9.29
C LEU A 694 -47.52 -0.93 -9.41
N ILE A 695 -47.64 -2.20 -9.68
CA ILE A 695 -46.58 -3.15 -9.92
C ILE A 695 -46.58 -3.59 -11.39
N GLY A 696 -45.43 -4.07 -11.85
CA GLY A 696 -45.33 -4.70 -13.18
C GLY A 696 -45.62 -6.20 -13.12
N TYR A 697 -46.72 -6.62 -13.69
CA TYR A 697 -47.03 -8.04 -13.87
C TYR A 697 -46.53 -8.51 -15.25
N LYS A 698 -45.51 -9.37 -15.26
CA LYS A 698 -44.95 -9.88 -16.50
C LYS A 698 -45.80 -11.00 -17.11
N LEU A 699 -46.28 -10.76 -18.29
CA LEU A 699 -47.02 -11.69 -19.07
C LEU A 699 -46.30 -11.91 -20.42
N LYS A 700 -45.73 -13.09 -20.62
CA LYS A 700 -44.88 -13.39 -21.80
C LYS A 700 -43.71 -12.37 -21.93
N GLN A 701 -43.71 -11.58 -22.98
CA GLN A 701 -42.68 -10.54 -23.22
C GLN A 701 -43.11 -9.13 -22.85
N GLU A 702 -44.36 -8.98 -22.33
CA GLU A 702 -44.94 -7.68 -21.99
C GLU A 702 -45.15 -7.55 -20.47
N ILE A 703 -45.18 -6.31 -19.99
CA ILE A 703 -45.41 -5.99 -18.59
C ILE A 703 -46.72 -5.23 -18.47
N LEU A 704 -47.65 -5.80 -17.69
CA LEU A 704 -48.90 -5.16 -17.36
C LEU A 704 -48.81 -4.48 -16.00
N PHE A 705 -49.00 -3.18 -15.95
CA PHE A 705 -49.00 -2.44 -14.68
C PHE A 705 -50.38 -2.50 -14.01
N CYS A 706 -50.41 -3.03 -12.80
CA CYS A 706 -51.61 -3.21 -11.98
C CYS A 706 -51.26 -3.19 -10.50
N THR A 707 -52.28 -3.07 -9.63
CA THR A 707 -52.08 -3.24 -8.18
C THR A 707 -51.93 -4.72 -7.81
N MET A 708 -51.45 -5.01 -6.61
CA MET A 708 -51.33 -6.39 -6.12
C MET A 708 -52.66 -7.12 -6.09
N ASP A 709 -53.72 -6.46 -5.67
CA ASP A 709 -55.05 -7.00 -5.67
C ASP A 709 -55.54 -7.30 -7.09
N GLU A 710 -55.34 -6.39 -8.03
CA GLU A 710 -55.66 -6.59 -9.43
C GLU A 710 -54.90 -7.78 -10.03
N MET A 711 -53.60 -7.86 -9.76
CA MET A 711 -52.76 -8.98 -10.20
C MET A 711 -53.32 -10.34 -9.69
N TYR A 712 -53.72 -10.39 -8.42
CA TYR A 712 -54.31 -11.60 -7.85
C TYR A 712 -55.56 -12.07 -8.60
N TYR A 713 -56.47 -11.15 -8.89
CA TYR A 713 -57.69 -11.46 -9.61
C TYR A 713 -57.42 -11.75 -11.09
N LEU A 714 -56.49 -11.02 -11.73
CA LEU A 714 -56.08 -11.30 -13.10
C LEU A 714 -55.48 -12.70 -13.26
N LYS A 715 -54.64 -13.15 -12.30
CA LYS A 715 -54.14 -14.54 -12.29
C LYS A 715 -55.24 -15.59 -12.21
N LYS A 716 -56.29 -15.32 -11.46
CA LYS A 716 -57.47 -16.23 -11.39
C LYS A 716 -58.27 -16.22 -12.68
N LEU A 717 -58.52 -15.07 -13.28
CA LEU A 717 -59.17 -14.94 -14.57
C LEU A 717 -58.37 -15.66 -15.68
N LYS A 718 -57.07 -15.52 -15.69
CA LYS A 718 -56.16 -16.23 -16.60
C LYS A 718 -56.35 -17.76 -16.54
N LYS A 719 -56.46 -18.32 -15.33
CA LYS A 719 -56.68 -19.79 -15.18
C LYS A 719 -58.00 -20.22 -15.80
N VAL A 720 -59.07 -19.42 -15.67
CA VAL A 720 -60.36 -19.71 -16.29
C VAL A 720 -60.29 -19.53 -17.82
N TYR A 721 -59.60 -18.51 -18.30
CA TYR A 721 -59.40 -18.27 -19.72
C TYR A 721 -58.57 -19.39 -20.38
N LYS A 722 -57.51 -19.92 -19.73
CA LYS A 722 -56.78 -21.11 -20.22
C LYS A 722 -57.64 -22.37 -20.28
N ARG A 723 -58.63 -22.47 -19.42
CA ARG A 723 -59.64 -23.59 -19.50
C ARG A 723 -60.53 -23.38 -20.69
N TYR A 724 -61.10 -22.20 -20.92
CA TYR A 724 -61.86 -21.84 -22.10
C TYR A 724 -61.13 -22.15 -23.40
N GLN A 725 -59.87 -21.78 -23.51
CA GLN A 725 -59.04 -22.06 -24.69
C GLN A 725 -58.88 -23.57 -24.97
N LYS A 726 -58.85 -24.40 -23.93
CA LYS A 726 -58.82 -25.88 -24.07
C LYS A 726 -60.16 -26.48 -24.47
N GLU A 727 -61.28 -25.94 -23.98
CA GLU A 727 -62.60 -26.42 -24.20
C GLU A 727 -63.25 -25.93 -25.52
N SER A 728 -62.81 -24.76 -25.99
CA SER A 728 -63.32 -24.09 -27.18
C SER A 728 -62.18 -23.64 -28.15
N PRO A 729 -61.40 -24.58 -28.70
CA PRO A 729 -60.23 -24.25 -29.50
C PRO A 729 -60.56 -23.55 -30.84
N ASN A 730 -61.79 -23.59 -31.34
CA ASN A 730 -62.17 -22.93 -32.58
C ASN A 730 -62.60 -21.45 -32.40
N ASN A 731 -62.79 -21.00 -31.18
CA ASN A 731 -63.25 -19.64 -30.85
C ASN A 731 -62.32 -18.86 -29.97
N ILE A 732 -61.02 -19.15 -30.05
CA ILE A 732 -59.96 -18.57 -29.18
C ILE A 732 -59.85 -17.05 -29.30
N ASP A 733 -60.12 -16.50 -30.48
CA ASP A 733 -59.96 -15.07 -30.77
C ASP A 733 -61.25 -14.25 -30.47
N ASP A 734 -62.32 -14.88 -30.09
CA ASP A 734 -63.58 -14.19 -29.76
C ASP A 734 -63.57 -13.77 -28.28
N THR A 735 -63.27 -12.46 -28.08
CA THR A 735 -63.16 -11.86 -26.75
C THR A 735 -64.47 -11.79 -25.99
N GLU A 736 -65.63 -11.72 -26.69
CA GLU A 736 -66.94 -11.65 -26.04
C GLU A 736 -67.39 -13.04 -25.55
N LEU A 737 -67.25 -14.05 -26.36
CA LEU A 737 -67.53 -15.43 -25.95
C LEU A 737 -66.59 -15.90 -24.82
N ALA A 738 -65.34 -15.56 -24.89
CA ALA A 738 -64.39 -15.82 -23.81
C ALA A 738 -64.77 -15.11 -22.50
N TRP A 739 -65.25 -13.89 -22.61
CA TRP A 739 -65.70 -13.12 -21.44
C TRP A 739 -66.96 -13.69 -20.82
N ASP A 740 -67.94 -14.09 -21.62
CA ASP A 740 -69.18 -14.74 -21.17
C ASP A 740 -68.88 -16.07 -20.43
N TYR A 741 -68.02 -16.91 -20.99
CA TYR A 741 -67.50 -18.08 -20.30
C TYR A 741 -66.84 -17.79 -18.95
N ILE A 742 -66.00 -16.77 -18.89
CA ILE A 742 -65.33 -16.33 -17.66
C ILE A 742 -66.33 -15.85 -16.62
N MET A 743 -67.38 -15.13 -17.04
CA MET A 743 -68.42 -14.65 -16.15
C MET A 743 -69.28 -15.78 -15.58
N GLU A 744 -69.52 -16.85 -16.34
CA GLU A 744 -70.23 -18.07 -15.87
C GLU A 744 -69.34 -18.88 -14.89
N HIS A 745 -68.04 -18.90 -15.08
CA HIS A 745 -67.11 -19.70 -14.31
C HIS A 745 -66.23 -18.85 -13.37
N LEU A 746 -66.74 -17.72 -12.89
CA LEU A 746 -65.92 -16.73 -12.09
C LEU A 746 -65.39 -17.40 -10.80
N PRO A 747 -64.11 -17.44 -10.60
CA PRO A 747 -63.49 -18.18 -9.49
C PRO A 747 -63.54 -17.43 -8.14
N PHE A 748 -64.17 -16.26 -8.09
CA PHE A 748 -64.34 -15.42 -6.91
C PHE A 748 -65.68 -14.65 -6.96
N LYS A 749 -66.04 -14.00 -5.85
CA LYS A 749 -67.33 -13.26 -5.79
C LYS A 749 -67.31 -12.04 -6.71
N LYS A 750 -68.40 -11.82 -7.48
CA LYS A 750 -68.53 -10.75 -8.47
C LYS A 750 -68.23 -9.34 -7.93
N LYS A 751 -68.41 -9.10 -6.63
CA LYS A 751 -68.10 -7.81 -5.99
C LYS A 751 -66.59 -7.44 -6.04
N PHE A 752 -65.70 -8.39 -6.26
CA PHE A 752 -64.25 -8.14 -6.39
C PHE A 752 -63.81 -7.90 -7.84
N LEU A 753 -64.73 -8.04 -8.79
CA LEU A 753 -64.49 -7.75 -10.20
C LEU A 753 -64.72 -6.25 -10.42
N THR A 754 -63.70 -5.44 -10.22
CA THR A 754 -63.76 -3.98 -10.45
C THR A 754 -63.70 -3.68 -11.93
N ASP A 755 -64.26 -2.50 -12.32
CA ASP A 755 -64.24 -2.06 -13.72
C ASP A 755 -62.79 -1.96 -14.27
N ASN A 756 -61.84 -1.68 -13.41
CA ASN A 756 -60.45 -1.64 -13.79
C ASN A 756 -59.88 -3.04 -14.11
N ILE A 757 -60.17 -4.05 -13.31
CA ILE A 757 -59.78 -5.44 -13.60
C ILE A 757 -60.39 -5.93 -14.91
N VAL A 758 -61.66 -5.60 -15.14
CA VAL A 758 -62.36 -5.94 -16.42
C VAL A 758 -61.64 -5.29 -17.60
N LYS A 759 -61.30 -4.01 -17.47
CA LYS A 759 -60.62 -3.25 -18.52
C LYS A 759 -59.19 -3.79 -18.77
N LEU A 760 -58.43 -4.04 -17.71
CA LEU A 760 -57.11 -4.59 -17.81
C LEU A 760 -57.11 -5.97 -18.46
N PHE A 761 -58.06 -6.84 -18.11
CA PHE A 761 -58.16 -8.19 -18.70
C PHE A 761 -58.60 -8.14 -20.16
N LYS A 762 -59.70 -7.44 -20.49
CA LYS A 762 -60.22 -7.35 -21.86
C LYS A 762 -59.24 -6.72 -22.84
N ASN A 763 -58.61 -5.63 -22.46
CA ASN A 763 -57.64 -4.92 -23.31
C ASN A 763 -56.36 -5.70 -23.57
N ASN A 764 -56.03 -6.67 -22.70
CA ASN A 764 -54.80 -7.44 -22.77
C ASN A 764 -55.05 -8.93 -22.86
N ILE A 765 -56.25 -9.39 -23.31
CA ILE A 765 -56.66 -10.80 -23.30
C ILE A 765 -55.65 -11.72 -23.99
N GLN A 766 -55.01 -11.25 -25.06
CA GLN A 766 -53.98 -12.00 -25.82
C GLN A 766 -52.71 -12.30 -24.98
N LEU A 767 -52.43 -11.51 -23.98
CA LEU A 767 -51.29 -11.74 -23.09
C LEU A 767 -51.57 -12.86 -22.08
N PHE A 768 -52.84 -13.13 -21.83
CA PHE A 768 -53.27 -14.17 -20.88
C PHE A 768 -53.43 -15.56 -21.52
N SER A 769 -53.25 -15.69 -22.83
CA SER A 769 -53.28 -16.94 -23.56
C SER A 769 -52.10 -17.89 -23.29
#